data_a6fcc92ea4c8f9f75606e7e149028c54
#
_entry.id   a6fcc92ea4c8f9f75606e7e149028c54
#
_cell.length_a   1.000
_cell.length_b   1.000
_cell.length_c   1.000
_cell.angle_alpha   90.00
_cell.angle_beta   90.00
_cell.angle_gamma   90.00
#
_symmetry.space_group_name_H-M   'P 1'
#
loop_
_entity.id
_entity.type
_entity.pdbx_description
1 polymer ?
#
loop_
_entity_poly.entity_id
_entity_poly.type
_entity_poly.pdbx_seq_one_letter_code
_entity_poly.pdbx_strand_id
1 'polypeptide(L)'
;MSEVGQEILSVSLEDEMQQSYLDYAMSVIVGRALPDVRDGLKPVHRRVLYAMRVLSNDYNKPYKKSARVVGDVIGKYHPHGDSAVYDTIVRMAQPFSMRYMLVDGQGNFGSVDGDAPAAMRYTEVRMAKIAHEILADLDKETVDFTENYDGSESEPSVMPTRVPNLLVNGSSGIAVGMATNIPPHNLTEIVNACLALIENPAIDVPGLMEHVPGPDFPTAGIINGAGAIYSAYKTGRGRVHMRGRTNIETINQRGKEAIIVTELPYQVNKARLIEKIADLVREKRIEGISELRDESDKDGMRIVIELRMGEMSDVVLNNLYKQTALQSVFGINMVALHEGQPKLLNLKQIIEAFLSHRREVVTRRTIFELRKARDRAHVLEGQAVALANIDEVIALIKESPSPAEAKDALMARTWSPGAVTNMLDKAGSTDTRPDHLEEGYGLIEGDYRLSAIQAQAILDLRLHRLTGLEQDKIVKEYKGLLDIIKALSNILSDPDDLLRVIREELFEIRDTYGDERRTEINQDHSDLQDEDLIPEAEVVVTLSHGGYAKAQSIDVYQAQRRGGRGRSAAKVKDEDFIDNLFVANTHDTILCFSSLGKMYWLKVYQVPQASRGSRGKPIVNLLPLSEGERINAVLPIREFDENSFVFMVTSGGTVKKTPLNLFSRPRASGIIAVDLRNDDRLVDVAITDGKREILLVASHGKAIRFDEEGVRPMGRGAAGVRGIKLPAGHEVIALAVVGDGMILSATENGFGKRTAIEDFPVQGRGGQGVIAIQTTERNGRTVGAIQVADEDEVMLISSGGTLVRTPVSDISIIGRNTQGVTLIRVEEGQRLVGLARIESIEDEGDADADV
;
A
#
# COMPACT_ATOMS: atom_id res chain seq x y z
N MET A 1 75.18 -5.88 9.67
CA MET A 1 73.94 -5.25 9.30
C MET A 1 73.53 -5.89 7.97
N SER A 2 72.62 -6.86 8.03
CA SER A 2 72.04 -7.46 6.85
C SER A 2 70.98 -6.52 6.34
N GLU A 3 71.20 -5.99 5.12
CA GLU A 3 70.16 -5.32 4.35
C GLU A 3 69.01 -6.33 4.12
N VAL A 4 67.90 -6.14 4.81
CA VAL A 4 66.65 -6.79 4.48
C VAL A 4 66.18 -6.11 3.18
N GLY A 5 66.44 -6.74 2.03
CA GLY A 5 65.93 -6.30 0.76
C GLY A 5 64.39 -6.25 0.85
N GLN A 6 63.82 -5.07 0.77
CA GLN A 6 62.39 -4.91 0.51
C GLN A 6 62.10 -5.42 -0.90
N GLU A 7 61.47 -6.53 -1.02
CA GLU A 7 60.92 -7.05 -2.25
C GLU A 7 59.79 -6.10 -2.70
N ILE A 8 60.05 -5.30 -3.72
CA ILE A 8 59.06 -4.41 -4.30
C ILE A 8 58.28 -5.20 -5.36
N LEU A 9 57.09 -5.64 -4.98
CA LEU A 9 56.12 -6.24 -5.90
C LEU A 9 55.41 -5.12 -6.66
N SER A 10 55.46 -5.15 -8.01
CA SER A 10 54.70 -4.26 -8.84
C SER A 10 53.25 -4.76 -8.94
N VAL A 11 52.30 -4.00 -8.39
CA VAL A 11 50.88 -4.30 -8.44
C VAL A 11 50.24 -3.32 -9.43
N SER A 12 49.34 -3.83 -10.30
CA SER A 12 48.49 -2.98 -11.15
C SER A 12 47.55 -2.18 -10.29
N LEU A 13 47.48 -0.87 -10.47
CA LEU A 13 46.55 -0.03 -9.72
C LEU A 13 45.09 -0.44 -9.98
N GLU A 14 44.77 -0.88 -11.19
CA GLU A 14 43.45 -1.34 -11.59
C GLU A 14 43.08 -2.63 -10.83
N ASP A 15 43.96 -3.60 -10.74
CA ASP A 15 43.75 -4.86 -10.06
C ASP A 15 43.61 -4.63 -8.56
N GLU A 16 44.46 -3.78 -7.96
CA GLU A 16 44.40 -3.44 -6.54
C GLU A 16 43.09 -2.71 -6.20
N MET A 17 42.67 -1.74 -7.01
CA MET A 17 41.39 -1.06 -6.81
C MET A 17 40.21 -2.01 -6.94
N GLN A 18 40.22 -2.92 -7.92
CA GLN A 18 39.18 -3.90 -8.13
C GLN A 18 39.07 -4.85 -6.92
N GLN A 19 40.21 -5.38 -6.44
CA GLN A 19 40.27 -6.27 -5.30
C GLN A 19 39.80 -5.54 -4.01
N SER A 20 40.35 -4.36 -3.74
CA SER A 20 39.99 -3.57 -2.56
C SER A 20 38.51 -3.17 -2.54
N TYR A 21 37.92 -2.82 -3.72
CA TYR A 21 36.49 -2.51 -3.81
C TYR A 21 35.64 -3.76 -3.59
N LEU A 22 36.06 -4.91 -4.10
CA LEU A 22 35.39 -6.19 -3.91
C LEU A 22 35.39 -6.60 -2.44
N ASP A 23 36.54 -6.49 -1.77
CA ASP A 23 36.68 -6.80 -0.34
C ASP A 23 35.84 -5.85 0.53
N TYR A 24 35.86 -4.55 0.20
CA TYR A 24 34.98 -3.57 0.84
C TYR A 24 33.49 -3.90 0.64
N ALA A 25 33.08 -4.18 -0.60
CA ALA A 25 31.70 -4.53 -0.93
C ALA A 25 31.25 -5.78 -0.17
N MET A 26 32.08 -6.83 -0.15
CA MET A 26 31.81 -8.06 0.59
C MET A 26 31.72 -7.81 2.10
N SER A 27 32.61 -7.01 2.67
CA SER A 27 32.54 -6.61 4.08
C SER A 27 31.26 -5.87 4.44
N VAL A 28 30.78 -4.96 3.56
CA VAL A 28 29.54 -4.23 3.80
C VAL A 28 28.31 -5.11 3.60
N ILE A 29 28.31 -5.99 2.59
CA ILE A 29 27.17 -6.88 2.28
C ILE A 29 27.00 -7.93 3.36
N VAL A 30 28.06 -8.71 3.62
CA VAL A 30 27.99 -9.87 4.55
C VAL A 30 28.19 -9.44 5.99
N GLY A 31 29.16 -8.56 6.24
CA GLY A 31 29.59 -8.18 7.59
C GLY A 31 28.82 -7.03 8.26
N ARG A 32 27.87 -6.36 7.56
CA ARG A 32 27.21 -5.17 8.12
C ARG A 32 25.72 -5.01 7.79
N ALA A 33 25.35 -4.98 6.51
CA ALA A 33 24.07 -4.43 6.08
C ALA A 33 22.94 -5.45 6.01
N LEU A 34 23.24 -6.69 5.61
CA LEU A 34 22.23 -7.72 5.37
C LEU A 34 22.06 -8.64 6.59
N PRO A 35 20.81 -9.03 6.92
CA PRO A 35 20.53 -10.03 7.94
C PRO A 35 20.81 -11.45 7.41
N ASP A 36 21.17 -12.37 8.30
CA ASP A 36 21.17 -13.81 8.01
C ASP A 36 19.70 -14.32 7.98
N VAL A 37 19.37 -15.14 7.00
CA VAL A 37 18.00 -15.67 6.84
C VAL A 37 17.56 -16.55 8.00
N ARG A 38 18.53 -17.22 8.67
CA ARG A 38 18.29 -18.18 9.76
C ARG A 38 17.84 -17.49 11.05
N ASP A 39 18.55 -16.44 11.49
CA ASP A 39 18.27 -15.73 12.75
C ASP A 39 17.70 -14.32 12.59
N GLY A 40 17.67 -13.78 11.36
CA GLY A 40 17.16 -12.46 11.07
C GLY A 40 17.97 -11.31 11.63
N LEU A 41 19.17 -11.56 12.10
CA LEU A 41 20.04 -10.59 12.76
C LEU A 41 21.16 -10.13 11.83
N LYS A 42 21.49 -8.84 11.93
CA LYS A 42 22.75 -8.33 11.40
C LYS A 42 23.86 -8.62 12.40
N PRO A 43 25.15 -8.62 12.00
CA PRO A 43 26.24 -8.89 12.91
C PRO A 43 26.23 -8.02 14.18
N VAL A 44 25.93 -6.74 14.07
CA VAL A 44 25.86 -5.83 15.22
C VAL A 44 24.77 -6.23 16.23
N HIS A 45 23.57 -6.62 15.75
CA HIS A 45 22.47 -7.08 16.62
C HIS A 45 22.87 -8.37 17.36
N ARG A 46 23.47 -9.32 16.63
CA ARG A 46 23.93 -10.60 17.18
C ARG A 46 24.97 -10.38 18.25
N ARG A 47 25.95 -9.52 18.02
CA ARG A 47 27.00 -9.16 18.97
C ARG A 47 26.48 -8.47 20.22
N VAL A 48 25.49 -7.57 20.07
CA VAL A 48 24.85 -6.91 21.24
C VAL A 48 24.13 -7.92 22.11
N LEU A 49 23.30 -8.79 21.54
CA LEU A 49 22.56 -9.80 22.30
C LEU A 49 23.52 -10.80 22.95
N TYR A 50 24.58 -11.22 22.26
CA TYR A 50 25.61 -12.10 22.81
C TYR A 50 26.37 -11.47 23.98
N ALA A 51 26.80 -10.22 23.85
CA ALA A 51 27.44 -9.48 24.92
C ALA A 51 26.52 -9.33 26.14
N MET A 52 25.25 -9.06 25.96
CA MET A 52 24.27 -9.00 27.05
C MET A 52 24.11 -10.36 27.74
N ARG A 53 24.16 -11.47 26.99
CA ARG A 53 24.16 -12.84 27.57
C ARG A 53 25.38 -13.10 28.39
N VAL A 54 26.57 -12.77 27.86
CA VAL A 54 27.85 -12.94 28.59
C VAL A 54 27.88 -12.10 29.88
N LEU A 55 27.32 -10.89 29.84
CA LEU A 55 27.16 -10.02 31.01
C LEU A 55 26.08 -10.50 31.99
N SER A 56 25.36 -11.59 31.72
CA SER A 56 24.18 -12.02 32.46
C SER A 56 23.16 -10.91 32.67
N ASN A 57 22.90 -10.14 31.60
CA ASN A 57 21.96 -9.03 31.61
C ASN A 57 20.55 -9.49 31.16
N ASP A 58 20.03 -10.47 31.89
CA ASP A 58 18.79 -11.18 31.59
C ASP A 58 17.54 -10.37 31.98
N TYR A 59 16.38 -10.70 31.39
CA TYR A 59 15.11 -10.00 31.62
C TYR A 59 14.67 -9.96 33.09
N ASN A 60 15.07 -10.94 33.88
CA ASN A 60 14.77 -11.08 35.34
C ASN A 60 15.86 -10.51 36.25
N LYS A 61 16.85 -9.84 35.69
CA LYS A 61 17.98 -9.21 36.43
C LYS A 61 17.81 -7.69 36.43
N PRO A 62 18.50 -6.98 37.33
CA PRO A 62 18.54 -5.53 37.32
C PRO A 62 19.07 -4.98 35.98
N TYR A 63 18.56 -3.82 35.60
CA TYR A 63 19.06 -3.10 34.42
C TYR A 63 20.55 -2.74 34.59
N LYS A 64 21.27 -2.71 33.49
CA LYS A 64 22.65 -2.21 33.39
C LYS A 64 22.67 -0.92 32.56
N LYS A 65 23.62 -0.02 32.87
CA LYS A 65 23.82 1.18 32.03
C LYS A 65 24.10 0.78 30.59
N SER A 66 23.46 1.47 29.65
CA SER A 66 23.68 1.23 28.22
C SER A 66 25.16 1.38 27.85
N ALA A 67 25.85 2.36 28.42
CA ALA A 67 27.29 2.56 28.23
C ALA A 67 28.13 1.34 28.61
N ARG A 68 27.70 0.52 29.59
CA ARG A 68 28.41 -0.70 29.96
C ARG A 68 28.30 -1.75 28.86
N VAL A 69 27.08 -1.96 28.33
CA VAL A 69 26.86 -2.93 27.26
C VAL A 69 27.59 -2.49 25.98
N VAL A 70 27.51 -1.20 25.65
CA VAL A 70 28.22 -0.63 24.49
C VAL A 70 29.73 -0.85 24.60
N GLY A 71 30.31 -0.60 25.78
CA GLY A 71 31.72 -0.78 26.01
C GLY A 71 32.19 -2.23 25.85
N ASP A 72 31.43 -3.20 26.36
CA ASP A 72 31.76 -4.62 26.20
C ASP A 72 31.63 -5.07 24.72
N VAL A 73 30.60 -4.59 24.00
CA VAL A 73 30.42 -4.91 22.57
C VAL A 73 31.60 -4.40 21.74
N ILE A 74 31.98 -3.13 21.91
CA ILE A 74 33.06 -2.53 21.14
C ILE A 74 34.42 -3.17 21.49
N GLY A 75 34.66 -3.36 22.78
CA GLY A 75 35.93 -3.87 23.24
C GLY A 75 36.21 -5.33 22.89
N LYS A 76 35.12 -6.14 22.70
CA LYS A 76 35.28 -7.58 22.51
C LYS A 76 34.86 -8.09 21.13
N TYR A 77 33.85 -7.50 20.53
CA TYR A 77 33.21 -8.12 19.35
C TYR A 77 33.06 -7.21 18.13
N HIS A 78 32.86 -5.89 18.33
CA HIS A 78 32.48 -4.99 17.22
C HIS A 78 33.35 -3.72 17.19
N PRO A 79 34.47 -3.71 16.47
CA PRO A 79 35.47 -2.62 16.48
C PRO A 79 35.01 -1.42 15.63
N HIS A 80 33.86 -0.84 15.96
CA HIS A 80 33.27 0.31 15.28
C HIS A 80 32.83 1.38 16.29
N GLY A 81 32.33 2.53 15.83
CA GLY A 81 31.94 3.65 16.69
C GLY A 81 30.84 3.29 17.71
N ASP A 82 30.96 3.85 18.91
CA ASP A 82 30.06 3.64 20.05
C ASP A 82 28.62 4.08 19.75
N SER A 83 28.44 5.17 19.01
CA SER A 83 27.13 5.66 18.60
C SER A 83 26.39 4.63 17.74
N ALA A 84 27.05 3.94 16.82
CA ALA A 84 26.40 2.94 15.97
C ALA A 84 25.88 1.74 16.78
N VAL A 85 26.64 1.30 17.78
CA VAL A 85 26.23 0.23 18.70
C VAL A 85 25.08 0.70 19.59
N TYR A 86 25.19 1.93 20.14
CA TYR A 86 24.13 2.50 20.97
C TYR A 86 22.83 2.69 20.19
N ASP A 87 22.87 3.25 18.98
CA ASP A 87 21.71 3.42 18.12
C ASP A 87 21.03 2.07 17.78
N THR A 88 21.82 1.02 17.65
CA THR A 88 21.30 -0.34 17.47
C THR A 88 20.52 -0.81 18.71
N ILE A 89 21.09 -0.61 19.91
CA ILE A 89 20.42 -0.94 21.17
C ILE A 89 19.13 -0.12 21.32
N VAL A 90 19.19 1.17 21.04
CA VAL A 90 18.03 2.08 21.07
C VAL A 90 16.92 1.56 20.17
N ARG A 91 17.24 1.22 18.92
CA ARG A 91 16.24 0.70 17.98
C ARG A 91 15.60 -0.60 18.45
N MET A 92 16.39 -1.51 19.04
CA MET A 92 15.86 -2.76 19.60
C MET A 92 14.98 -2.57 20.85
N ALA A 93 15.03 -1.40 21.49
CA ALA A 93 14.21 -1.03 22.65
C ALA A 93 13.01 -0.14 22.30
N GLN A 94 12.86 0.31 21.04
CA GLN A 94 11.79 1.21 20.63
C GLN A 94 10.52 0.44 20.19
N PRO A 95 9.36 0.63 20.86
CA PRO A 95 8.12 -0.07 20.53
C PRO A 95 7.50 0.35 19.18
N PHE A 96 7.90 1.52 18.64
CA PHE A 96 7.49 2.00 17.33
C PHE A 96 8.46 1.59 16.19
N SER A 97 9.63 1.00 16.54
CA SER A 97 10.60 0.52 15.55
C SER A 97 10.57 -0.99 15.39
N MET A 98 10.34 -1.72 16.49
CA MET A 98 10.31 -3.19 16.51
C MET A 98 8.90 -3.69 16.79
N ARG A 99 8.45 -4.68 16.05
CA ARG A 99 7.15 -5.32 16.31
C ARG A 99 7.20 -6.12 17.61
N TYR A 100 8.32 -6.78 17.88
CA TYR A 100 8.66 -7.44 19.15
C TYR A 100 10.03 -6.98 19.60
N MET A 101 10.08 -6.19 20.65
CA MET A 101 11.32 -5.62 21.19
C MET A 101 12.26 -6.73 21.70
N LEU A 102 13.55 -6.61 21.37
CA LEU A 102 14.60 -7.53 21.84
C LEU A 102 15.34 -7.00 23.07
N VAL A 103 15.25 -5.71 23.31
CA VAL A 103 15.84 -5.03 24.48
C VAL A 103 14.74 -4.35 25.26
N ASP A 104 14.78 -4.52 26.58
CA ASP A 104 13.94 -3.82 27.54
C ASP A 104 14.75 -2.62 28.08
N GLY A 105 14.28 -1.41 27.78
CA GLY A 105 14.97 -0.16 28.08
C GLY A 105 14.30 0.64 29.20
N GLN A 106 15.11 1.25 30.07
CA GLN A 106 14.67 2.20 31.07
C GLN A 106 15.32 3.57 30.85
N GLY A 107 14.49 4.59 30.67
CA GLY A 107 14.90 5.95 30.36
C GLY A 107 14.29 6.45 29.05
N ASN A 108 14.85 7.51 28.47
CA ASN A 108 14.41 8.09 27.22
C ASN A 108 15.15 7.44 26.03
N PHE A 109 14.44 6.64 25.25
CA PHE A 109 14.92 6.00 24.04
C PHE A 109 14.38 6.66 22.76
N GLY A 110 13.97 7.94 22.84
CA GLY A 110 13.36 8.67 21.72
C GLY A 110 11.85 8.48 21.66
N SER A 111 11.23 9.18 20.71
CA SER A 111 9.79 9.17 20.51
C SER A 111 9.40 9.11 19.03
N VAL A 112 8.12 8.92 18.75
CA VAL A 112 7.55 8.99 17.39
C VAL A 112 7.68 10.42 16.81
N ASP A 113 7.86 11.43 17.67
CA ASP A 113 8.11 12.82 17.26
C ASP A 113 9.53 13.04 16.72
N GLY A 114 10.39 12.03 16.86
CA GLY A 114 11.77 12.08 16.41
C GLY A 114 12.73 12.69 17.42
N ASP A 115 12.32 12.74 18.70
CA ASP A 115 13.23 13.10 19.78
C ASP A 115 14.42 12.15 19.81
N ALA A 116 15.60 12.71 20.00
CA ALA A 116 16.80 11.91 20.16
C ALA A 116 16.77 11.14 21.49
N PRO A 117 17.32 9.91 21.54
CA PRO A 117 17.50 9.19 22.79
C PRO A 117 18.43 9.95 23.71
N ALA A 118 18.26 9.78 25.01
CA ALA A 118 19.21 10.32 25.98
C ALA A 118 20.58 9.65 25.79
N ALA A 119 21.67 10.34 26.19
CA ALA A 119 23.01 9.77 26.10
C ALA A 119 23.11 8.45 26.87
N MET A 120 23.92 7.49 26.37
CA MET A 120 24.02 6.11 26.88
C MET A 120 24.39 5.99 28.35
N ARG A 121 24.95 7.05 28.95
CA ARG A 121 25.24 7.13 30.38
C ARG A 121 24.01 7.31 31.26
N TYR A 122 22.88 7.76 30.69
CA TYR A 122 21.63 7.99 31.42
C TYR A 122 20.64 6.84 31.23
N THR A 123 20.68 6.15 30.10
CA THR A 123 19.78 5.03 29.82
C THR A 123 20.31 3.73 30.39
N GLU A 124 19.38 2.82 30.68
CA GLU A 124 19.64 1.49 31.19
C GLU A 124 18.91 0.45 30.37
N VAL A 125 19.51 -0.72 30.22
CA VAL A 125 18.99 -1.79 29.38
C VAL A 125 19.15 -3.17 30.01
N ARG A 126 18.30 -4.08 29.62
CA ARG A 126 18.40 -5.53 29.80
C ARG A 126 17.78 -6.25 28.60
N MET A 127 18.03 -7.55 28.45
CA MET A 127 17.36 -8.33 27.42
C MET A 127 15.85 -8.39 27.67
N ALA A 128 15.05 -8.29 26.61
CA ALA A 128 13.63 -8.61 26.68
C ALA A 128 13.43 -10.13 26.81
N LYS A 129 12.27 -10.56 27.32
CA LYS A 129 11.97 -11.98 27.53
C LYS A 129 12.10 -12.79 26.24
N ILE A 130 11.58 -12.29 25.12
CA ILE A 130 11.64 -12.96 23.81
C ILE A 130 13.09 -13.10 23.27
N ALA A 131 14.01 -12.22 23.65
CA ALA A 131 15.41 -12.33 23.23
C ALA A 131 16.09 -13.59 23.78
N HIS A 132 15.63 -14.13 24.91
CA HIS A 132 16.11 -15.42 25.43
C HIS A 132 15.79 -16.59 24.51
N GLU A 133 14.68 -16.53 23.78
CA GLU A 133 14.31 -17.57 22.80
C GLU A 133 15.20 -17.53 21.56
N ILE A 134 15.77 -16.35 21.25
CA ILE A 134 16.77 -16.21 20.19
C ILE A 134 18.11 -16.83 20.60
N LEU A 135 18.45 -16.76 21.89
CA LEU A 135 19.71 -17.23 22.46
C LEU A 135 19.58 -18.63 23.11
N ALA A 136 18.40 -19.26 22.99
CA ALA A 136 18.13 -20.53 23.62
C ALA A 136 19.10 -21.59 23.15
N ASP A 137 19.60 -22.40 24.11
CA ASP A 137 20.49 -23.55 23.85
C ASP A 137 21.86 -23.18 23.21
N LEU A 138 22.30 -21.93 23.29
CA LEU A 138 23.61 -21.46 22.78
C LEU A 138 24.80 -22.17 23.41
N ASP A 139 24.68 -22.61 24.68
CA ASP A 139 25.67 -23.35 25.47
C ASP A 139 25.71 -24.86 25.18
N LYS A 140 24.90 -25.33 24.24
CA LYS A 140 24.75 -26.76 23.86
C LYS A 140 25.36 -27.10 22.50
N GLU A 141 26.36 -26.39 22.06
CA GLU A 141 27.08 -26.62 20.79
C GLU A 141 26.13 -26.62 19.55
N THR A 142 25.04 -25.89 19.63
CA THR A 142 24.00 -25.86 18.60
C THR A 142 24.35 -25.08 17.33
N VAL A 143 25.30 -24.15 17.46
CA VAL A 143 25.81 -23.30 16.39
C VAL A 143 27.32 -23.22 16.43
N ASP A 144 27.94 -22.82 15.31
CA ASP A 144 29.38 -22.65 15.25
C ASP A 144 29.79 -21.28 15.80
N PHE A 145 30.97 -21.25 16.41
CA PHE A 145 31.62 -20.07 16.91
C PHE A 145 32.81 -19.70 16.02
N THR A 146 32.99 -18.43 15.80
CA THR A 146 34.14 -17.86 15.08
C THR A 146 34.92 -16.94 15.98
N GLU A 147 36.20 -16.80 15.72
CA GLU A 147 37.04 -15.84 16.45
C GLU A 147 36.57 -14.42 16.15
N ASN A 148 36.69 -13.53 17.14
CA ASN A 148 36.46 -12.10 16.98
C ASN A 148 37.57 -11.47 16.11
N TYR A 149 37.52 -10.14 15.94
CA TYR A 149 38.43 -9.37 15.10
C TYR A 149 39.92 -9.45 15.45
N ASP A 150 40.26 -9.80 16.71
CA ASP A 150 41.65 -9.90 17.22
C ASP A 150 42.03 -11.32 17.71
N GLY A 151 41.13 -12.28 17.59
CA GLY A 151 41.33 -13.66 18.03
C GLY A 151 41.30 -13.89 19.53
N SER A 152 40.96 -12.86 20.34
CA SER A 152 40.97 -12.96 21.82
C SER A 152 39.68 -13.56 22.40
N GLU A 153 38.57 -13.45 21.69
CA GLU A 153 37.26 -13.92 22.10
C GLU A 153 36.58 -14.68 20.94
N SER A 154 35.56 -15.45 21.27
CA SER A 154 34.75 -16.13 20.27
C SER A 154 33.32 -15.61 20.25
N GLU A 155 32.71 -15.53 19.10
CA GLU A 155 31.33 -15.11 18.90
C GLU A 155 30.55 -16.13 18.07
N PRO A 156 29.25 -16.31 18.30
CA PRO A 156 28.44 -17.22 17.47
C PRO A 156 28.27 -16.68 16.06
N SER A 157 28.47 -17.55 15.06
CA SER A 157 28.28 -17.18 13.64
C SER A 157 26.79 -16.88 13.31
N VAL A 158 25.87 -17.53 14.02
CA VAL A 158 24.41 -17.39 13.91
C VAL A 158 23.80 -17.73 15.29
N MET A 159 22.61 -17.21 15.59
CA MET A 159 21.89 -17.56 16.81
C MET A 159 21.02 -18.81 16.64
N PRO A 160 20.89 -19.67 17.65
CA PRO A 160 20.05 -20.87 17.60
C PRO A 160 18.58 -20.54 17.83
N THR A 161 18.08 -19.51 17.19
CA THR A 161 16.79 -18.91 17.46
C THR A 161 15.61 -19.88 17.34
N ARG A 162 14.67 -19.84 18.30
CA ARG A 162 13.37 -20.50 18.24
C ARG A 162 12.31 -19.63 17.57
N VAL A 163 12.59 -18.31 17.43
CA VAL A 163 11.69 -17.31 16.85
C VAL A 163 12.07 -17.06 15.41
N PRO A 164 11.14 -17.04 14.45
CA PRO A 164 11.38 -16.67 13.04
C PRO A 164 11.59 -15.15 12.91
N ASN A 165 12.64 -14.65 13.56
CA ASN A 165 12.86 -13.22 13.80
C ASN A 165 12.98 -12.37 12.52
N LEU A 166 13.49 -12.92 11.42
CA LEU A 166 13.59 -12.19 10.15
C LEU A 166 12.22 -11.69 9.66
N LEU A 167 11.19 -12.53 9.73
CA LEU A 167 9.83 -12.16 9.34
C LEU A 167 9.10 -11.40 10.43
N VAL A 168 9.29 -11.79 11.68
CA VAL A 168 8.55 -11.21 12.82
C VAL A 168 8.94 -9.76 13.06
N ASN A 169 10.23 -9.42 13.05
CA ASN A 169 10.72 -8.05 13.25
C ASN A 169 11.11 -7.35 11.95
N GLY A 170 11.23 -8.08 10.85
CA GLY A 170 11.73 -7.52 9.60
C GLY A 170 13.20 -7.08 9.68
N SER A 171 13.69 -6.51 8.60
CA SER A 171 15.02 -5.90 8.55
C SER A 171 15.10 -4.88 7.43
N SER A 172 15.79 -3.77 7.65
CA SER A 172 16.10 -2.80 6.59
C SER A 172 17.59 -2.48 6.57
N GLY A 173 18.18 -2.38 5.39
CA GLY A 173 19.61 -2.09 5.26
C GLY A 173 20.01 -1.74 3.85
N ILE A 174 21.05 -0.92 3.72
CA ILE A 174 21.61 -0.49 2.45
C ILE A 174 23.04 -1.01 2.39
N ALA A 175 23.32 -1.84 1.39
CA ALA A 175 24.64 -2.37 1.09
C ALA A 175 25.18 -1.81 -0.24
N VAL A 176 26.36 -2.23 -0.65
CA VAL A 176 26.93 -1.86 -1.96
C VAL A 176 26.16 -2.59 -3.06
N GLY A 177 25.52 -1.84 -3.94
CA GLY A 177 24.78 -2.39 -5.09
C GLY A 177 23.45 -3.06 -4.78
N MET A 178 23.07 -3.18 -3.52
CA MET A 178 21.80 -3.80 -3.10
C MET A 178 21.28 -3.24 -1.77
N ALA A 179 20.00 -3.45 -1.54
CA ALA A 179 19.34 -3.08 -0.30
C ALA A 179 18.39 -4.19 0.15
N THR A 180 18.13 -4.27 1.43
CA THR A 180 17.07 -5.12 2.00
C THR A 180 16.04 -4.25 2.70
N ASN A 181 14.77 -4.62 2.59
CA ASN A 181 13.68 -3.99 3.31
C ASN A 181 12.55 -5.01 3.50
N ILE A 182 12.68 -5.83 4.55
CA ILE A 182 11.76 -6.89 4.90
C ILE A 182 10.79 -6.34 5.95
N PRO A 183 9.47 -6.37 5.70
CA PRO A 183 8.49 -5.86 6.65
C PRO A 183 8.36 -6.78 7.87
N PRO A 184 7.97 -6.24 9.03
CA PRO A 184 7.61 -7.03 10.20
C PRO A 184 6.24 -7.71 10.02
N HIS A 185 6.01 -8.80 10.76
CA HIS A 185 4.78 -9.59 10.71
C HIS A 185 4.31 -9.99 12.11
N ASN A 186 3.07 -10.41 12.20
CA ASN A 186 2.52 -10.98 13.42
C ASN A 186 3.14 -12.36 13.72
N LEU A 187 3.56 -12.55 14.98
CA LEU A 187 4.24 -13.79 15.40
C LEU A 187 3.32 -15.02 15.27
N THR A 188 2.08 -14.90 15.71
CA THR A 188 1.08 -15.97 15.63
C THR A 188 0.87 -16.44 14.20
N GLU A 189 0.77 -15.51 13.26
CA GLU A 189 0.58 -15.79 11.84
C GLU A 189 1.79 -16.50 11.23
N ILE A 190 3.00 -16.01 11.49
CA ILE A 190 4.23 -16.63 10.97
C ILE A 190 4.45 -18.01 11.56
N VAL A 191 4.20 -18.20 12.87
CA VAL A 191 4.28 -19.53 13.48
C VAL A 191 3.25 -20.49 12.87
N ASN A 192 2.02 -20.04 12.66
CA ASN A 192 1.01 -20.87 11.99
C ASN A 192 1.42 -21.26 10.56
N ALA A 193 2.04 -20.35 9.81
CA ALA A 193 2.61 -20.66 8.49
C ALA A 193 3.76 -21.67 8.55
N CYS A 194 4.63 -21.58 9.56
CA CYS A 194 5.68 -22.57 9.82
C CYS A 194 5.07 -23.95 10.09
N LEU A 195 4.04 -24.03 10.92
CA LEU A 195 3.33 -25.26 11.23
C LEU A 195 2.65 -25.85 9.98
N ALA A 196 1.96 -25.02 9.18
CA ALA A 196 1.35 -25.44 7.93
C ALA A 196 2.37 -26.00 6.92
N LEU A 197 3.56 -25.40 6.84
CA LEU A 197 4.65 -25.88 5.98
C LEU A 197 5.25 -27.18 6.49
N ILE A 198 5.31 -27.42 7.81
CA ILE A 198 5.74 -28.69 8.40
C ILE A 198 4.73 -29.82 8.07
N GLU A 199 3.43 -29.52 8.12
CA GLU A 199 2.36 -30.46 7.81
C GLU A 199 2.26 -30.77 6.30
N ASN A 200 2.41 -29.75 5.47
CA ASN A 200 2.36 -29.86 4.02
C ASN A 200 3.56 -29.17 3.35
N PRO A 201 4.68 -29.87 3.13
CA PRO A 201 5.86 -29.27 2.47
C PRO A 201 5.61 -28.79 1.03
N ALA A 202 4.53 -29.26 0.38
CA ALA A 202 4.16 -28.86 -0.96
C ALA A 202 3.32 -27.56 -1.00
N ILE A 203 2.91 -27.00 0.15
CA ILE A 203 2.14 -25.77 0.22
C ILE A 203 2.83 -24.64 -0.55
N ASP A 204 2.07 -23.92 -1.36
CA ASP A 204 2.55 -22.80 -2.15
C ASP A 204 2.38 -21.45 -1.41
N VAL A 205 2.83 -20.35 -2.04
CA VAL A 205 2.72 -19.03 -1.42
C VAL A 205 1.27 -18.61 -1.16
N PRO A 206 0.29 -18.81 -2.05
CA PRO A 206 -1.12 -18.59 -1.75
C PRO A 206 -1.62 -19.34 -0.51
N GLY A 207 -1.29 -20.61 -0.37
CA GLY A 207 -1.67 -21.40 0.80
C GLY A 207 -1.03 -20.88 2.11
N LEU A 208 0.22 -20.42 2.05
CA LEU A 208 0.86 -19.76 3.20
C LEU A 208 0.20 -18.43 3.56
N MET A 209 -0.34 -17.71 2.57
CA MET A 209 -1.04 -16.43 2.79
C MET A 209 -2.40 -16.58 3.49
N GLU A 210 -2.98 -17.77 3.54
CA GLU A 210 -4.15 -18.05 4.40
C GLU A 210 -3.80 -17.87 5.89
N HIS A 211 -2.54 -18.11 6.25
CA HIS A 211 -2.02 -17.94 7.60
C HIS A 211 -1.34 -16.57 7.80
N VAL A 212 -0.73 -16.01 6.76
CA VAL A 212 -0.01 -14.72 6.78
C VAL A 212 -0.61 -13.77 5.74
N PRO A 213 -1.71 -13.08 6.05
CA PRO A 213 -2.39 -12.23 5.09
C PRO A 213 -1.56 -11.01 4.65
N GLY A 214 -0.58 -10.59 5.45
CA GLY A 214 0.28 -9.45 5.12
C GLY A 214 1.19 -9.01 6.25
N PRO A 215 2.00 -7.96 6.02
CA PRO A 215 2.81 -7.32 7.06
C PRO A 215 1.99 -6.83 8.25
N ASP A 216 2.62 -6.78 9.42
CA ASP A 216 2.02 -6.26 10.65
C ASP A 216 3.00 -5.27 11.32
N PHE A 217 2.75 -3.98 11.16
CA PHE A 217 3.65 -2.93 11.59
C PHE A 217 3.47 -2.57 13.08
N PRO A 218 4.55 -2.21 13.78
CA PRO A 218 4.47 -1.84 15.20
C PRO A 218 3.60 -0.59 15.46
N THR A 219 3.51 0.32 14.49
CA THR A 219 2.69 1.54 14.55
C THR A 219 1.26 1.34 14.05
N ALA A 220 0.84 0.10 13.84
CA ALA A 220 -0.48 -0.26 13.29
C ALA A 220 -0.75 0.36 11.91
N GLY A 221 -1.78 1.17 11.73
CA GLY A 221 -2.16 1.75 10.45
C GLY A 221 -2.92 0.79 9.54
N ILE A 222 -3.13 1.22 8.30
CA ILE A 222 -3.92 0.49 7.30
C ILE A 222 -3.07 0.23 6.06
N ILE A 223 -3.01 -1.02 5.61
CA ILE A 223 -2.45 -1.38 4.31
C ILE A 223 -3.56 -1.30 3.27
N ASN A 224 -3.34 -0.53 2.22
CA ASN A 224 -4.29 -0.37 1.12
C ASN A 224 -3.84 -1.20 -0.09
N GLY A 225 -4.64 -2.22 -0.46
CA GLY A 225 -4.40 -3.09 -1.60
C GLY A 225 -3.68 -4.42 -1.30
N ALA A 226 -4.45 -5.51 -1.11
CA ALA A 226 -3.94 -6.85 -0.84
C ALA A 226 -3.15 -7.47 -2.02
N GLY A 227 -3.45 -7.10 -3.26
CA GLY A 227 -2.78 -7.64 -4.45
C GLY A 227 -1.28 -7.36 -4.51
N ALA A 228 -0.84 -6.22 -3.95
CA ALA A 228 0.57 -5.86 -3.87
C ALA A 228 1.34 -6.76 -2.89
N ILE A 229 0.69 -7.21 -1.80
CA ILE A 229 1.26 -8.15 -0.82
C ILE A 229 1.52 -9.50 -1.48
N TYR A 230 0.53 -10.03 -2.23
CA TYR A 230 0.67 -11.29 -2.96
C TYR A 230 1.87 -11.27 -3.91
N SER A 231 1.99 -10.21 -4.72
CA SER A 231 3.13 -10.05 -5.62
C SER A 231 4.46 -10.02 -4.87
N ALA A 232 4.52 -9.29 -3.74
CA ALA A 232 5.71 -9.19 -2.92
C ALA A 232 6.11 -10.54 -2.32
N TYR A 233 5.18 -11.31 -1.78
CA TYR A 233 5.46 -12.60 -1.17
C TYR A 233 5.85 -13.67 -2.19
N LYS A 234 5.32 -13.59 -3.41
CA LYS A 234 5.66 -14.51 -4.50
C LYS A 234 7.04 -14.23 -5.11
N THR A 235 7.40 -12.96 -5.27
CA THR A 235 8.60 -12.54 -6.00
C THR A 235 9.75 -12.05 -5.13
N GLY A 236 9.50 -11.81 -3.83
CA GLY A 236 10.44 -11.16 -2.92
C GLY A 236 10.47 -9.63 -3.06
N ARG A 237 9.71 -9.02 -4.00
CA ARG A 237 9.66 -7.56 -4.23
C ARG A 237 8.24 -7.07 -4.43
N GLY A 238 7.95 -5.90 -3.86
CA GLY A 238 6.65 -5.26 -4.01
C GLY A 238 6.59 -3.86 -3.40
N ARG A 239 5.46 -3.18 -3.60
CA ARG A 239 5.20 -1.87 -3.00
C ARG A 239 3.85 -1.90 -2.30
N VAL A 240 3.84 -1.65 -1.01
CA VAL A 240 2.64 -1.65 -0.19
C VAL A 240 2.33 -0.23 0.24
N HIS A 241 1.10 0.23 0.00
CA HIS A 241 0.65 1.54 0.42
C HIS A 241 0.12 1.47 1.85
N MET A 242 0.73 2.25 2.75
CA MET A 242 0.33 2.35 4.15
C MET A 242 -0.34 3.70 4.39
N ARG A 243 -1.48 3.69 5.09
CA ARG A 243 -2.21 4.88 5.53
C ARG A 243 -2.25 4.95 7.06
N GLY A 244 -2.17 6.17 7.58
CA GLY A 244 -2.51 6.42 8.98
C GLY A 244 -3.99 6.15 9.22
N ARG A 245 -4.34 5.70 10.43
CA ARG A 245 -5.74 5.55 10.84
C ARG A 245 -6.32 6.91 11.17
N THR A 246 -7.44 7.22 10.56
CA THR A 246 -8.14 8.50 10.74
C THR A 246 -9.60 8.28 11.06
N ASN A 247 -10.16 9.14 11.91
CA ASN A 247 -11.58 9.19 12.23
C ASN A 247 -12.08 10.62 12.03
N ILE A 248 -13.34 10.78 11.65
CA ILE A 248 -13.98 12.10 11.55
C ILE A 248 -14.85 12.30 12.80
N GLU A 249 -14.60 13.40 13.51
CA GLU A 249 -15.34 13.78 14.70
C GLU A 249 -16.01 15.15 14.51
N THR A 250 -17.27 15.27 14.96
CA THR A 250 -17.98 16.56 14.99
C THR A 250 -17.64 17.28 16.29
N ILE A 251 -17.01 18.47 16.22
CA ILE A 251 -16.50 19.19 17.39
C ILE A 251 -17.59 20.01 18.09
N ASN A 252 -18.60 20.51 17.37
CA ASN A 252 -19.61 21.37 17.94
C ASN A 252 -21.01 21.12 17.39
N GLN A 253 -22.04 21.70 18.08
CA GLN A 253 -23.46 21.58 17.70
C GLN A 253 -23.80 22.19 16.32
N ARG A 254 -22.88 22.93 15.71
CA ARG A 254 -23.05 23.56 14.38
C ARG A 254 -22.49 22.69 13.25
N GLY A 255 -22.08 21.45 13.53
CA GLY A 255 -21.60 20.51 12.51
C GLY A 255 -20.18 20.76 12.03
N LYS A 256 -19.32 21.47 12.77
CA LYS A 256 -17.90 21.60 12.43
C LYS A 256 -17.18 20.28 12.63
N GLU A 257 -16.53 19.76 11.61
CA GLU A 257 -15.83 18.47 11.61
C GLU A 257 -14.32 18.65 11.86
N ALA A 258 -13.69 17.60 12.39
CA ALA A 258 -12.25 17.45 12.47
C ALA A 258 -11.83 16.05 12.04
N ILE A 259 -10.71 15.96 11.36
CA ILE A 259 -10.02 14.73 11.07
C ILE A 259 -9.07 14.44 12.23
N ILE A 260 -9.29 13.31 12.89
CA ILE A 260 -8.47 12.85 14.03
C ILE A 260 -7.57 11.73 13.53
N VAL A 261 -6.25 11.92 13.65
CA VAL A 261 -5.27 10.88 13.30
C VAL A 261 -4.83 10.17 14.57
N THR A 262 -5.08 8.87 14.66
CA THR A 262 -4.77 8.03 15.83
C THR A 262 -3.58 7.10 15.61
N GLU A 263 -3.25 6.78 14.36
CA GLU A 263 -2.12 5.93 14.01
C GLU A 263 -1.40 6.50 12.79
N LEU A 264 -0.09 6.32 12.72
CA LEU A 264 0.75 6.77 11.61
C LEU A 264 1.33 5.59 10.82
N PRO A 265 1.61 5.78 9.53
CA PRO A 265 2.37 4.81 8.76
C PRO A 265 3.74 4.53 9.39
N TYR A 266 4.23 3.30 9.26
CA TYR A 266 5.50 2.88 9.82
C TYR A 266 6.66 3.76 9.34
N GLN A 267 7.55 4.13 10.26
CA GLN A 267 8.72 5.01 10.05
C GLN A 267 8.39 6.48 9.70
N VAL A 268 7.16 6.91 9.89
CA VAL A 268 6.78 8.32 9.74
C VAL A 268 6.99 9.05 11.06
N ASN A 269 7.65 10.21 10.97
CA ASN A 269 7.86 11.12 12.09
C ASN A 269 6.64 12.04 12.24
N LYS A 270 6.03 12.05 13.44
CA LYS A 270 4.80 12.81 13.74
C LYS A 270 5.02 14.32 13.62
N ALA A 271 6.05 14.86 14.23
CA ALA A 271 6.32 16.29 14.22
C ALA A 271 6.55 16.82 12.79
N ARG A 272 7.35 16.11 11.98
CA ARG A 272 7.57 16.48 10.57
C ARG A 272 6.31 16.39 9.73
N LEU A 273 5.42 15.43 10.03
CA LEU A 273 4.12 15.32 9.35
C LEU A 273 3.26 16.57 9.66
N ILE A 274 3.17 16.95 10.93
CA ILE A 274 2.42 18.13 11.37
C ILE A 274 2.99 19.41 10.74
N GLU A 275 4.31 19.60 10.74
CA GLU A 275 4.97 20.71 10.08
C GLU A 275 4.65 20.75 8.58
N LYS A 276 4.73 19.62 7.90
CA LYS A 276 4.42 19.52 6.47
C LYS A 276 2.97 19.88 6.16
N ILE A 277 2.01 19.42 6.98
CA ILE A 277 0.60 19.81 6.84
C ILE A 277 0.45 21.33 7.00
N ALA A 278 1.06 21.93 8.05
CA ALA A 278 1.01 23.35 8.29
C ALA A 278 1.60 24.18 7.13
N ASP A 279 2.70 23.71 6.52
CA ASP A 279 3.30 24.33 5.35
C ASP A 279 2.37 24.29 4.14
N LEU A 280 1.75 23.14 3.84
CA LEU A 280 0.80 22.99 2.73
C LEU A 280 -0.44 23.89 2.89
N VAL A 281 -0.91 24.09 4.12
CA VAL A 281 -2.00 25.02 4.42
C VAL A 281 -1.55 26.48 4.20
N ARG A 282 -0.35 26.84 4.64
CA ARG A 282 0.24 28.18 4.44
C ARG A 282 0.46 28.50 2.96
N GLU A 283 0.92 27.51 2.19
CA GLU A 283 1.10 27.59 0.74
C GLU A 283 -0.20 27.54 -0.06
N LYS A 284 -1.36 27.36 0.61
CA LYS A 284 -2.69 27.19 0.00
C LYS A 284 -2.77 26.02 -0.99
N ARG A 285 -2.00 24.98 -0.74
CA ARG A 285 -2.04 23.73 -1.51
C ARG A 285 -3.09 22.76 -0.96
N ILE A 286 -3.37 22.86 0.34
CA ILE A 286 -4.51 22.21 0.98
C ILE A 286 -5.35 23.34 1.60
N GLU A 287 -6.58 23.45 1.15
CA GLU A 287 -7.56 24.40 1.70
C GLU A 287 -8.54 23.65 2.63
N GLY A 288 -9.38 24.36 3.35
CA GLY A 288 -10.39 23.78 4.21
C GLY A 288 -9.96 23.51 5.65
N ILE A 289 -8.67 23.57 6.00
CA ILE A 289 -8.18 23.39 7.36
C ILE A 289 -8.24 24.73 8.11
N SER A 290 -8.82 24.75 9.33
CA SER A 290 -8.91 25.91 10.19
C SER A 290 -7.88 25.92 11.31
N GLU A 291 -7.59 24.77 11.90
CA GLU A 291 -6.64 24.60 13.00
C GLU A 291 -5.97 23.24 12.95
N LEU A 292 -4.74 23.16 13.38
CA LEU A 292 -3.94 21.93 13.48
C LEU A 292 -3.25 21.91 14.83
N ARG A 293 -3.48 20.87 15.62
CA ARG A 293 -2.84 20.69 16.92
C ARG A 293 -2.55 19.24 17.24
N ASP A 294 -1.56 19.04 18.09
CA ASP A 294 -1.21 17.75 18.64
C ASP A 294 -1.77 17.62 20.05
N GLU A 295 -2.68 16.68 20.26
CA GLU A 295 -3.28 16.33 21.53
C GLU A 295 -2.82 14.97 22.04
N SER A 296 -1.70 14.43 21.49
CA SER A 296 -1.17 13.15 21.91
C SER A 296 -0.71 13.18 23.37
N ASP A 297 -1.04 12.15 24.12
CA ASP A 297 -0.65 12.00 25.52
C ASP A 297 -0.16 10.55 25.82
N LYS A 298 -0.07 10.19 27.10
CA LYS A 298 0.33 8.84 27.54
C LYS A 298 -0.67 7.75 27.15
N ASP A 299 -1.91 8.10 26.85
CA ASP A 299 -2.99 7.15 26.51
C ASP A 299 -3.06 6.87 25.00
N GLY A 300 -2.39 7.71 24.18
CA GLY A 300 -2.28 7.46 22.76
C GLY A 300 -1.96 8.69 21.89
N MET A 301 -1.81 8.42 20.60
CA MET A 301 -1.59 9.44 19.59
C MET A 301 -2.92 10.08 19.20
N ARG A 302 -2.96 11.42 19.14
CA ARG A 302 -4.12 12.18 18.71
C ARG A 302 -3.69 13.47 18.03
N ILE A 303 -3.67 13.49 16.69
CA ILE A 303 -3.47 14.71 15.91
C ILE A 303 -4.87 15.19 15.49
N VAL A 304 -5.20 16.43 15.80
CA VAL A 304 -6.51 17.04 15.50
C VAL A 304 -6.34 18.04 14.36
N ILE A 305 -7.04 17.80 13.25
CA ILE A 305 -7.08 18.67 12.07
C ILE A 305 -8.49 19.20 11.93
N GLU A 306 -8.76 20.41 12.45
CA GLU A 306 -10.08 21.01 12.37
C GLU A 306 -10.37 21.59 11.00
N LEU A 307 -11.53 21.30 10.45
CA LEU A 307 -11.98 21.81 9.16
C LEU A 307 -12.73 23.13 9.29
N ARG A 308 -12.80 23.89 8.21
CA ARG A 308 -13.71 25.03 8.12
C ARG A 308 -15.15 24.54 7.99
N MET A 309 -16.11 25.34 8.41
CA MET A 309 -17.52 25.01 8.24
C MET A 309 -17.87 24.85 6.75
N GLY A 310 -18.55 23.74 6.42
CA GLY A 310 -18.99 23.45 5.06
C GLY A 310 -17.96 22.75 4.18
N GLU A 311 -16.78 22.44 4.69
CA GLU A 311 -15.77 21.68 3.94
C GLU A 311 -16.05 20.17 4.06
N MET A 312 -15.83 19.45 2.97
CA MET A 312 -15.99 18.00 2.93
C MET A 312 -14.75 17.31 3.49
N SER A 313 -14.92 16.62 4.62
CA SER A 313 -13.82 15.93 5.32
C SER A 313 -13.08 14.93 4.45
N ASP A 314 -13.79 14.16 3.60
CA ASP A 314 -13.20 13.15 2.73
C ASP A 314 -12.25 13.77 1.68
N VAL A 315 -12.64 14.90 1.10
CA VAL A 315 -11.81 15.62 0.12
C VAL A 315 -10.52 16.13 0.75
N VAL A 316 -10.61 16.72 1.93
CA VAL A 316 -9.42 17.21 2.67
C VAL A 316 -8.54 16.02 3.06
N LEU A 317 -9.12 14.92 3.54
CA LEU A 317 -8.39 13.70 3.91
C LEU A 317 -7.66 13.09 2.71
N ASN A 318 -8.32 13.00 1.56
CA ASN A 318 -7.71 12.51 0.33
C ASN A 318 -6.53 13.38 -0.13
N ASN A 319 -6.66 14.71 0.00
CA ASN A 319 -5.55 15.64 -0.26
C ASN A 319 -4.39 15.45 0.72
N LEU A 320 -4.66 15.17 2.00
CA LEU A 320 -3.64 14.85 3.00
C LEU A 320 -2.91 13.55 2.63
N TYR A 321 -3.62 12.50 2.21
CA TYR A 321 -3.01 11.26 1.74
C TYR A 321 -2.12 11.45 0.50
N LYS A 322 -2.54 12.27 -0.45
CA LYS A 322 -1.78 12.52 -1.68
C LYS A 322 -0.54 13.39 -1.48
N GLN A 323 -0.58 14.35 -0.56
CA GLN A 323 0.44 15.38 -0.44
C GLN A 323 1.34 15.25 0.79
N THR A 324 1.04 14.33 1.70
CA THR A 324 1.78 14.15 2.95
C THR A 324 2.17 12.70 3.21
N ALA A 325 3.00 12.47 4.25
CA ALA A 325 3.36 11.14 4.69
C ALA A 325 2.24 10.42 5.49
N LEU A 326 1.03 10.99 5.58
CA LEU A 326 -0.13 10.29 6.12
C LEU A 326 -0.48 9.05 5.28
N GLN A 327 -0.14 9.05 4.00
CA GLN A 327 0.03 7.87 3.17
C GLN A 327 1.49 7.74 2.74
N SER A 328 2.10 6.59 2.96
CA SER A 328 3.46 6.28 2.55
C SER A 328 3.55 4.94 1.82
N VAL A 329 4.62 4.76 1.05
CA VAL A 329 4.86 3.51 0.33
C VAL A 329 5.99 2.75 1.02
N PHE A 330 5.71 1.53 1.46
CA PHE A 330 6.74 0.60 1.93
C PHE A 330 7.19 -0.29 0.76
N GLY A 331 8.43 -0.07 0.32
CA GLY A 331 9.02 -0.88 -0.75
C GLY A 331 9.57 -2.18 -0.18
N ILE A 332 8.88 -3.30 -0.37
CA ILE A 332 9.33 -4.62 0.07
C ILE A 332 10.47 -5.10 -0.83
N ASN A 333 11.56 -5.54 -0.22
CA ASN A 333 12.70 -6.17 -0.90
C ASN A 333 13.31 -7.20 0.05
N MET A 334 12.94 -8.47 -0.12
CA MET A 334 13.29 -9.57 0.79
C MET A 334 14.66 -10.17 0.44
N VAL A 335 15.72 -9.36 0.58
CA VAL A 335 17.10 -9.79 0.41
C VAL A 335 17.70 -10.16 1.75
N ALA A 336 18.25 -11.36 1.89
CA ALA A 336 18.94 -11.84 3.09
C ALA A 336 20.14 -12.71 2.72
N LEU A 337 21.03 -12.94 3.68
CA LEU A 337 22.14 -13.88 3.51
C LEU A 337 21.62 -15.31 3.68
N HIS A 338 21.78 -16.11 2.67
CA HIS A 338 21.52 -17.53 2.67
C HIS A 338 22.79 -18.26 2.25
N GLU A 339 23.33 -19.10 3.15
CA GLU A 339 24.64 -19.77 2.95
C GLU A 339 25.80 -18.78 2.65
N GLY A 340 25.80 -17.65 3.35
CA GLY A 340 26.81 -16.60 3.18
C GLY A 340 26.68 -15.75 1.91
N GLN A 341 25.65 -15.98 1.09
CA GLN A 341 25.41 -15.24 -0.14
C GLN A 341 24.13 -14.41 -0.08
N PRO A 342 24.11 -13.18 -0.60
CA PRO A 342 22.90 -12.38 -0.68
C PRO A 342 21.95 -12.97 -1.73
N LYS A 343 20.75 -13.36 -1.32
CA LYS A 343 19.70 -13.89 -2.20
C LYS A 343 18.40 -13.12 -2.01
N LEU A 344 17.69 -12.89 -3.10
CA LEU A 344 16.31 -12.42 -3.08
C LEU A 344 15.42 -13.63 -2.84
N LEU A 345 14.68 -13.63 -1.75
CA LEU A 345 13.89 -14.77 -1.28
C LEU A 345 12.40 -14.43 -1.30
N ASN A 346 11.57 -15.42 -1.55
CA ASN A 346 10.12 -15.33 -1.36
C ASN A 346 9.71 -15.77 0.06
N LEU A 347 8.44 -15.59 0.43
CA LEU A 347 7.95 -15.93 1.76
C LEU A 347 8.23 -17.40 2.11
N LYS A 348 7.93 -18.34 1.21
CA LYS A 348 8.14 -19.76 1.44
C LYS A 348 9.60 -20.10 1.69
N GLN A 349 10.51 -19.57 0.87
CA GLN A 349 11.95 -19.81 1.00
C GLN A 349 12.53 -19.32 2.33
N ILE A 350 12.03 -18.18 2.85
CA ILE A 350 12.46 -17.67 4.17
C ILE A 350 12.01 -18.61 5.28
N ILE A 351 10.76 -19.08 5.24
CA ILE A 351 10.25 -20.03 6.24
C ILE A 351 10.97 -21.39 6.14
N GLU A 352 11.24 -21.89 4.94
CA GLU A 352 12.02 -23.10 4.72
C GLU A 352 13.44 -23.01 5.30
N ALA A 353 14.12 -21.87 5.08
CA ALA A 353 15.45 -21.64 5.62
C ALA A 353 15.45 -21.60 7.16
N PHE A 354 14.46 -20.98 7.76
CA PHE A 354 14.28 -20.97 9.21
C PHE A 354 14.04 -22.40 9.76
N LEU A 355 13.12 -23.16 9.16
CA LEU A 355 12.82 -24.52 9.58
C LEU A 355 14.01 -25.49 9.40
N SER A 356 14.78 -25.31 8.33
CA SER A 356 16.03 -26.07 8.11
C SER A 356 17.03 -25.77 9.22
N HIS A 357 17.20 -24.49 9.57
CA HIS A 357 18.05 -24.10 10.70
C HIS A 357 17.56 -24.68 12.04
N ARG A 358 16.23 -24.67 12.28
CA ARG A 358 15.69 -25.31 13.49
C ARG A 358 15.98 -26.81 13.55
N ARG A 359 15.86 -27.52 12.43
CA ARG A 359 16.22 -28.94 12.37
C ARG A 359 17.67 -29.16 12.77
N GLU A 360 18.59 -28.37 12.23
CA GLU A 360 20.01 -28.47 12.57
C GLU A 360 20.26 -28.18 14.06
N VAL A 361 19.69 -27.11 14.59
CA VAL A 361 19.83 -26.70 16.01
C VAL A 361 19.30 -27.79 16.95
N VAL A 362 18.11 -28.34 16.69
CA VAL A 362 17.52 -29.39 17.53
C VAL A 362 18.33 -30.68 17.43
N THR A 363 18.81 -31.04 16.26
CA THR A 363 19.69 -32.22 16.07
C THR A 363 20.99 -32.06 16.88
N ARG A 364 21.69 -30.94 16.73
CA ARG A 364 22.97 -30.69 17.48
C ARG A 364 22.74 -30.63 18.98
N ARG A 365 21.67 -29.97 19.43
CA ARG A 365 21.28 -29.98 20.85
C ARG A 365 21.04 -31.38 21.36
N THR A 366 20.29 -32.18 20.61
CA THR A 366 19.97 -33.57 21.02
C THR A 366 21.20 -34.44 21.09
N ILE A 367 22.16 -34.29 20.15
CA ILE A 367 23.46 -34.99 20.22
C ILE A 367 24.24 -34.56 21.45
N PHE A 368 24.29 -33.28 21.77
CA PHE A 368 24.96 -32.75 22.95
C PHE A 368 24.34 -33.30 24.25
N GLU A 369 23.01 -33.26 24.35
CA GLU A 369 22.30 -33.76 25.53
C GLU A 369 22.44 -35.28 25.67
N LEU A 370 22.40 -36.04 24.56
CA LEU A 370 22.61 -37.48 24.54
C LEU A 370 24.01 -37.83 25.01
N ARG A 371 25.02 -37.14 24.46
CA ARG A 371 26.43 -37.33 24.95
C ARG A 371 26.53 -37.10 26.44
N LYS A 372 26.00 -36.01 26.97
CA LYS A 372 26.01 -35.71 28.42
C LYS A 372 25.21 -36.70 29.23
N ALA A 373 24.10 -37.20 28.74
CA ALA A 373 23.31 -38.20 29.43
C ALA A 373 24.03 -39.55 29.48
N ARG A 374 24.71 -40.00 28.39
CA ARG A 374 25.55 -41.16 28.36
C ARG A 374 26.77 -41.05 29.29
N ASP A 375 27.48 -39.93 29.30
CA ASP A 375 28.58 -39.66 30.17
C ASP A 375 28.16 -39.74 31.67
N ARG A 376 26.99 -39.21 31.97
CA ARG A 376 26.44 -39.27 33.34
C ARG A 376 26.02 -40.67 33.72
N ALA A 377 25.38 -41.41 32.82
CA ALA A 377 24.99 -42.82 33.04
C ALA A 377 26.23 -43.68 33.30
N HIS A 378 27.29 -43.48 32.49
CA HIS A 378 28.57 -44.17 32.66
C HIS A 378 29.21 -43.94 34.03
N VAL A 379 29.19 -42.70 34.52
CA VAL A 379 29.67 -42.36 35.87
C VAL A 379 28.85 -43.09 36.95
N LEU A 380 27.52 -43.12 36.81
CA LEU A 380 26.65 -43.83 37.77
C LEU A 380 26.86 -45.34 37.77
N GLU A 381 27.13 -45.96 36.63
CA GLU A 381 27.52 -47.37 36.53
C GLU A 381 28.77 -47.63 37.34
N GLY A 382 29.85 -46.87 37.20
CA GLY A 382 31.06 -46.96 37.95
C GLY A 382 30.84 -46.82 39.48
N GLN A 383 30.00 -45.86 39.89
CA GLN A 383 29.62 -45.68 41.27
C GLN A 383 28.84 -46.91 41.83
N ALA A 384 27.97 -47.50 41.06
CA ALA A 384 27.21 -48.71 41.45
C ALA A 384 28.12 -49.90 41.58
N VAL A 385 29.10 -50.08 40.66
CA VAL A 385 30.16 -51.14 40.84
C VAL A 385 30.95 -50.91 42.10
N ALA A 386 31.36 -49.69 42.39
CA ALA A 386 32.14 -49.37 43.62
C ALA A 386 31.34 -49.68 44.89
N LEU A 387 30.04 -49.39 44.90
CA LEU A 387 29.15 -49.64 46.03
C LEU A 387 28.87 -51.14 46.20
N ALA A 388 28.81 -51.93 45.13
CA ALA A 388 28.68 -53.39 45.19
C ALA A 388 29.95 -54.08 45.73
N ASN A 389 31.11 -53.47 45.54
CA ASN A 389 32.43 -53.97 45.98
C ASN A 389 33.08 -53.06 47.02
N ILE A 390 32.27 -52.44 47.89
CA ILE A 390 32.70 -51.31 48.73
C ILE A 390 33.90 -51.64 49.61
N ASP A 391 33.91 -52.81 50.22
CA ASP A 391 34.97 -53.24 51.13
C ASP A 391 36.33 -53.38 50.41
N GLU A 392 36.35 -53.97 49.27
CA GLU A 392 37.49 -54.12 48.39
C GLU A 392 38.03 -52.83 47.86
N VAL A 393 37.10 -51.93 47.44
CA VAL A 393 37.44 -50.58 46.92
C VAL A 393 38.08 -49.74 48.04
N ILE A 394 37.54 -49.79 49.29
CA ILE A 394 38.08 -49.05 50.40
C ILE A 394 39.47 -49.64 50.82
N ALA A 395 39.62 -50.95 50.77
CA ALA A 395 40.92 -51.57 51.09
C ALA A 395 42.00 -51.13 50.10
N LEU A 396 41.69 -51.23 48.80
CA LEU A 396 42.59 -50.82 47.71
C LEU A 396 42.99 -49.32 47.81
N ILE A 397 42.05 -48.44 48.13
CA ILE A 397 42.32 -46.98 48.24
C ILE A 397 43.20 -46.72 49.43
N LYS A 398 43.03 -47.45 50.60
CA LYS A 398 43.87 -47.32 51.80
C LYS A 398 45.28 -47.87 51.63
N GLU A 399 45.46 -48.87 50.79
CA GLU A 399 46.75 -49.47 50.48
C GLU A 399 47.54 -48.66 49.45
N SER A 400 46.90 -47.84 48.68
CA SER A 400 47.53 -47.05 47.62
C SER A 400 48.29 -45.84 48.20
N PRO A 401 49.57 -45.61 47.83
CA PRO A 401 50.40 -44.51 48.34
C PRO A 401 49.95 -43.10 47.92
N SER A 402 49.24 -43.00 46.81
CA SER A 402 48.72 -41.74 46.25
C SER A 402 47.37 -41.90 45.54
N PRO A 403 46.60 -40.80 45.42
CA PRO A 403 45.35 -40.84 44.65
C PRO A 403 45.50 -41.29 43.18
N ALA A 404 46.64 -40.96 42.53
CA ALA A 404 46.93 -41.34 41.16
C ALA A 404 47.15 -42.87 41.06
N GLU A 405 47.93 -43.46 41.98
CA GLU A 405 48.14 -44.91 42.04
C GLU A 405 46.87 -45.64 42.41
N ALA A 406 46.01 -45.08 43.26
CA ALA A 406 44.72 -45.65 43.60
C ALA A 406 43.82 -45.71 42.34
N LYS A 407 43.84 -44.64 41.52
CA LYS A 407 43.10 -44.55 40.23
C LYS A 407 43.56 -45.67 39.28
N ASP A 408 44.88 -45.80 39.08
CA ASP A 408 45.44 -46.76 38.17
C ASP A 408 45.16 -48.21 38.67
N ALA A 409 45.18 -48.45 39.95
CA ALA A 409 44.85 -49.75 40.56
C ALA A 409 43.35 -50.08 40.41
N LEU A 410 42.42 -49.08 40.51
CA LEU A 410 41.03 -49.30 40.29
C LEU A 410 40.73 -49.66 38.83
N MET A 411 41.46 -49.07 37.87
CA MET A 411 41.33 -49.34 36.43
C MET A 411 41.96 -50.68 36.00
N ALA A 412 43.07 -51.10 36.66
CA ALA A 412 43.77 -52.33 36.30
C ALA A 412 43.02 -53.57 36.72
N ARG A 413 42.14 -53.50 37.70
CA ARG A 413 41.39 -54.63 38.29
C ARG A 413 40.05 -54.80 37.61
N THR A 414 39.58 -56.04 37.53
CA THR A 414 38.21 -56.36 37.14
C THR A 414 37.35 -56.48 38.41
N TRP A 415 36.12 -55.96 38.30
CA TRP A 415 35.17 -55.90 39.40
C TRP A 415 33.92 -56.72 39.15
N SER A 416 33.34 -57.24 40.20
CA SER A 416 32.02 -57.86 40.08
C SER A 416 30.98 -56.80 39.72
N PRO A 417 30.19 -56.92 38.65
CA PRO A 417 29.26 -55.92 38.24
C PRO A 417 28.08 -55.66 39.20
N GLY A 418 27.76 -56.61 40.11
CA GLY A 418 26.76 -56.45 41.14
C GLY A 418 25.42 -55.94 40.64
N ALA A 419 24.98 -54.81 41.19
CA ALA A 419 23.72 -54.18 40.75
C ALA A 419 23.72 -53.67 39.27
N VAL A 420 24.92 -53.44 38.72
CA VAL A 420 25.07 -52.93 37.33
C VAL A 420 24.54 -53.91 36.30
N THR A 421 24.67 -55.25 36.51
CA THR A 421 24.05 -56.22 35.60
C THR A 421 22.55 -56.01 35.48
N ASN A 422 21.87 -55.83 36.63
CA ASN A 422 20.42 -55.50 36.59
C ASN A 422 20.11 -54.11 36.01
N MET A 423 21.05 -53.17 36.08
CA MET A 423 20.89 -51.84 35.48
C MET A 423 21.02 -51.91 33.95
N LEU A 424 22.02 -52.64 33.44
CA LEU A 424 22.25 -52.85 32.02
C LEU A 424 21.18 -53.75 31.40
N ASP A 425 20.72 -54.81 32.10
CA ASP A 425 19.61 -55.66 31.64
C ASP A 425 18.32 -54.87 31.46
N LYS A 426 18.08 -53.88 32.34
CA LYS A 426 16.94 -52.95 32.25
C LYS A 426 17.11 -51.91 31.15
N ALA A 427 18.36 -51.56 30.82
CA ALA A 427 18.64 -50.70 29.68
C ALA A 427 18.21 -51.39 28.37
N GLY A 428 18.25 -52.70 28.29
CA GLY A 428 17.82 -53.48 27.13
C GLY A 428 18.61 -53.14 25.88
N SER A 429 17.89 -52.67 24.85
CA SER A 429 18.50 -52.24 23.60
C SER A 429 18.99 -50.80 23.62
N THR A 430 18.89 -50.08 24.77
CA THR A 430 19.28 -48.68 24.86
C THR A 430 20.79 -48.60 24.98
N ASP A 431 21.45 -47.95 24.03
CA ASP A 431 22.89 -47.75 24.02
C ASP A 431 23.27 -46.64 25.01
N THR A 432 23.79 -47.03 26.16
CA THR A 432 24.22 -46.13 27.25
C THR A 432 25.72 -45.84 27.21
N ARG A 433 26.46 -46.49 26.31
CA ARG A 433 27.91 -46.39 26.20
C ARG A 433 28.29 -45.01 25.65
N PRO A 434 29.19 -44.23 26.31
CA PRO A 434 29.74 -43.04 25.72
C PRO A 434 30.53 -43.33 24.44
N ASP A 435 30.33 -42.45 23.41
CA ASP A 435 30.96 -42.64 22.09
C ASP A 435 32.50 -42.59 22.14
N HIS A 436 33.10 -41.96 23.15
CA HIS A 436 34.54 -41.79 23.33
C HIS A 436 35.16 -42.88 24.19
N LEU A 437 34.38 -43.85 24.70
CA LEU A 437 34.85 -44.89 25.57
C LEU A 437 35.52 -46.03 24.76
N GLU A 438 36.81 -46.29 25.05
CA GLU A 438 37.57 -47.39 24.42
C GLU A 438 36.93 -48.74 24.68
N GLU A 439 37.08 -49.66 23.76
CA GLU A 439 36.44 -50.98 23.80
C GLU A 439 36.83 -51.86 25.03
N GLY A 440 37.95 -51.57 25.66
CA GLY A 440 38.50 -52.27 26.82
C GLY A 440 37.83 -51.96 28.19
N TYR A 441 36.82 -51.04 28.23
CA TYR A 441 36.18 -50.63 29.49
C TYR A 441 34.68 -50.93 29.50
N GLY A 442 34.08 -51.01 30.69
CA GLY A 442 32.67 -51.34 30.90
C GLY A 442 32.49 -52.86 31.22
N LEU A 443 31.30 -53.38 30.91
CA LEU A 443 31.00 -54.83 31.11
C LEU A 443 31.64 -55.67 29.99
N ILE A 444 32.61 -56.54 30.39
CA ILE A 444 33.35 -57.41 29.43
C ILE A 444 33.33 -58.82 30.01
N GLU A 445 32.79 -59.78 29.23
CA GLU A 445 32.75 -61.23 29.58
C GLU A 445 32.18 -61.56 31.01
N GLY A 446 31.28 -60.66 31.50
CA GLY A 446 30.64 -60.85 32.81
C GLY A 446 31.30 -60.09 33.98
N ASP A 447 32.46 -59.49 33.79
CA ASP A 447 33.16 -58.64 34.75
C ASP A 447 33.12 -57.17 34.28
N TYR A 448 33.22 -56.24 35.19
CA TYR A 448 33.22 -54.82 34.93
C TYR A 448 34.61 -54.19 35.05
N ARG A 449 35.07 -53.46 34.03
CA ARG A 449 36.33 -52.74 34.02
C ARG A 449 36.09 -51.23 34.07
N LEU A 450 36.58 -50.57 35.09
CA LEU A 450 36.37 -49.16 35.32
C LEU A 450 37.22 -48.29 34.40
N SER A 451 36.62 -47.28 33.84
CA SER A 451 37.32 -46.25 33.07
C SER A 451 37.99 -45.19 33.99
N ALA A 452 38.88 -44.37 33.42
CA ALA A 452 39.55 -43.30 34.13
C ALA A 452 38.58 -42.26 34.76
N ILE A 453 37.48 -42.00 34.08
CA ILE A 453 36.42 -41.07 34.54
C ILE A 453 35.65 -41.71 35.69
N GLN A 454 35.31 -42.99 35.61
CA GLN A 454 34.66 -43.71 36.70
C GLN A 454 35.57 -43.86 37.93
N ALA A 455 36.83 -44.22 37.75
CA ALA A 455 37.79 -44.33 38.85
C ALA A 455 37.97 -42.97 39.56
N GLN A 456 38.06 -41.87 38.85
CA GLN A 456 38.10 -40.52 39.43
C GLN A 456 36.82 -40.21 40.20
N ALA A 457 35.65 -40.51 39.65
CA ALA A 457 34.38 -40.27 40.32
C ALA A 457 34.19 -41.12 41.58
N ILE A 458 34.79 -42.28 41.64
CA ILE A 458 34.80 -43.15 42.82
C ILE A 458 35.69 -42.53 43.91
N LEU A 459 36.88 -42.02 43.57
CA LEU A 459 37.80 -41.35 44.52
C LEU A 459 37.21 -40.07 45.09
N ASP A 460 36.37 -39.37 44.31
CA ASP A 460 35.68 -38.12 44.71
C ASP A 460 34.37 -38.38 45.50
N LEU A 461 34.03 -39.69 45.78
CA LEU A 461 32.85 -40.06 46.54
C LEU A 461 33.00 -39.64 48.01
N ARG A 462 32.05 -38.88 48.52
CA ARG A 462 31.97 -38.50 49.93
C ARG A 462 31.45 -39.69 50.78
N LEU A 463 32.00 -39.89 51.96
CA LEU A 463 31.65 -41.00 52.84
C LEU A 463 30.14 -41.15 53.13
N HIS A 464 29.39 -40.06 53.19
CA HIS A 464 27.96 -40.14 53.45
C HIS A 464 27.15 -40.75 52.25
N ARG A 465 27.74 -40.83 51.04
CA ARG A 465 27.13 -41.44 49.88
C ARG A 465 27.26 -42.95 49.82
N LEU A 466 27.93 -43.57 50.78
CA LEU A 466 28.11 -45.00 50.87
C LEU A 466 26.95 -45.73 51.56
N THR A 467 25.88 -45.01 51.91
CA THR A 467 24.71 -45.59 52.60
C THR A 467 23.73 -46.26 51.61
N GLY A 468 22.97 -47.25 52.04
CA GLY A 468 21.97 -47.93 51.19
C GLY A 468 20.96 -47.04 50.58
N LEU A 469 20.57 -45.96 51.24
CA LEU A 469 19.65 -44.91 50.67
C LEU A 469 20.27 -44.19 49.47
N GLU A 470 21.56 -44.07 49.36
CA GLU A 470 22.23 -43.46 48.20
C GLU A 470 22.32 -44.46 47.03
N GLN A 471 22.39 -45.77 47.25
CA GLN A 471 22.30 -46.77 46.19
C GLN A 471 20.97 -46.71 45.51
N ASP A 472 19.85 -46.55 46.24
CA ASP A 472 18.53 -46.38 45.68
C ASP A 472 18.40 -45.11 44.84
N LYS A 473 19.04 -44.00 45.23
CA LYS A 473 19.09 -42.75 44.49
C LYS A 473 19.84 -42.93 43.16
N ILE A 474 21.01 -43.58 43.17
CA ILE A 474 21.80 -43.88 41.97
C ILE A 474 20.97 -44.69 40.97
N VAL A 475 20.30 -45.75 41.42
CA VAL A 475 19.47 -46.56 40.59
C VAL A 475 18.27 -45.79 40.00
N LYS A 476 17.67 -44.88 40.80
CA LYS A 476 16.57 -44.03 40.35
C LYS A 476 17.04 -43.01 39.32
N GLU A 477 18.21 -42.35 39.58
CA GLU A 477 18.81 -41.38 38.64
C GLU A 477 19.17 -42.08 37.32
N TYR A 478 19.77 -43.29 37.37
CA TYR A 478 20.11 -44.06 36.19
C TYR A 478 18.88 -44.39 35.33
N LYS A 479 17.78 -44.87 35.97
CA LYS A 479 16.53 -45.13 35.25
C LYS A 479 15.97 -43.87 34.53
N GLY A 480 16.01 -42.72 35.21
CA GLY A 480 15.60 -41.46 34.60
C GLY A 480 16.48 -41.10 33.40
N LEU A 481 17.79 -41.36 33.47
CA LEU A 481 18.70 -41.17 32.34
C LEU A 481 18.43 -42.13 31.18
N LEU A 482 18.07 -43.39 31.46
CA LEU A 482 17.68 -44.33 30.40
C LEU A 482 16.47 -43.81 29.59
N ASP A 483 15.45 -43.30 30.29
CA ASP A 483 14.26 -42.71 29.62
C ASP A 483 14.65 -41.51 28.76
N ILE A 484 15.56 -40.66 29.27
CA ILE A 484 16.10 -39.51 28.55
C ILE A 484 16.90 -39.96 27.32
N ILE A 485 17.85 -40.90 27.48
CA ILE A 485 18.70 -41.40 26.40
C ILE A 485 17.82 -42.02 25.30
N LYS A 486 16.82 -42.79 25.70
CA LYS A 486 15.86 -43.39 24.75
C LYS A 486 15.07 -42.32 23.98
N ALA A 487 14.55 -41.33 24.67
CA ALA A 487 13.81 -40.22 24.05
C ALA A 487 14.69 -39.41 23.07
N LEU A 488 15.93 -39.09 23.47
CA LEU A 488 16.89 -38.36 22.64
C LEU A 488 17.34 -39.20 21.43
N SER A 489 17.53 -40.51 21.60
CA SER A 489 17.90 -41.42 20.52
C SER A 489 16.76 -41.57 19.49
N ASN A 490 15.49 -41.59 19.94
CA ASN A 490 14.34 -41.58 19.05
C ASN A 490 14.27 -40.31 18.19
N ILE A 491 14.50 -39.12 18.80
CA ILE A 491 14.53 -37.86 18.06
C ILE A 491 15.59 -37.84 16.95
N LEU A 492 16.73 -38.52 17.16
CA LEU A 492 17.80 -38.60 16.16
C LEU A 492 17.55 -39.67 15.08
N SER A 493 16.81 -40.74 15.41
CA SER A 493 16.55 -41.86 14.50
C SER A 493 15.30 -41.65 13.64
N ASP A 494 14.32 -40.89 14.11
CA ASP A 494 13.03 -40.64 13.44
C ASP A 494 12.85 -39.16 13.08
N PRO A 495 12.80 -38.84 11.79
CA PRO A 495 12.52 -37.46 11.34
C PRO A 495 11.19 -36.89 11.85
N ASP A 496 10.18 -37.73 12.08
CA ASP A 496 8.86 -37.28 12.56
C ASP A 496 8.91 -36.85 14.04
N ASP A 497 9.70 -37.56 14.86
CA ASP A 497 9.96 -37.15 16.25
C ASP A 497 10.71 -35.82 16.32
N LEU A 498 11.69 -35.59 15.43
CA LEU A 498 12.39 -34.31 15.32
C LEU A 498 11.42 -33.19 14.95
N LEU A 499 10.53 -33.40 13.97
CA LEU A 499 9.52 -32.43 13.57
C LEU A 499 8.49 -32.18 14.69
N ARG A 500 8.16 -33.21 15.47
CA ARG A 500 7.27 -33.07 16.63
C ARG A 500 7.87 -32.11 17.69
N VAL A 501 9.15 -32.25 18.00
CA VAL A 501 9.83 -31.32 18.93
C VAL A 501 9.80 -29.90 18.41
N ILE A 502 10.08 -29.68 17.13
CA ILE A 502 10.04 -28.34 16.52
C ILE A 502 8.62 -27.76 16.59
N ARG A 503 7.58 -28.56 16.34
CA ARG A 503 6.17 -28.12 16.47
C ARG A 503 5.85 -27.71 17.90
N GLU A 504 6.22 -28.52 18.89
CA GLU A 504 5.98 -28.24 20.30
C GLU A 504 6.63 -26.92 20.72
N GLU A 505 7.87 -26.66 20.30
CA GLU A 505 8.56 -25.41 20.55
C GLU A 505 7.89 -24.20 19.86
N LEU A 506 7.44 -24.37 18.63
CA LEU A 506 6.71 -23.32 17.91
C LEU A 506 5.36 -23.02 18.56
N PHE A 507 4.64 -24.01 19.06
CA PHE A 507 3.43 -23.81 19.85
C PHE A 507 3.72 -23.04 21.15
N GLU A 508 4.78 -23.41 21.87
CA GLU A 508 5.18 -22.70 23.10
C GLU A 508 5.50 -21.23 22.84
N ILE A 509 6.22 -20.93 21.75
CA ILE A 509 6.53 -19.56 21.32
C ILE A 509 5.24 -18.79 20.99
N ARG A 510 4.33 -19.38 20.21
CA ARG A 510 3.06 -18.76 19.85
C ARG A 510 2.22 -18.45 21.08
N ASP A 511 2.08 -19.42 21.98
CA ASP A 511 1.18 -19.31 23.13
C ASP A 511 1.76 -18.37 24.21
N THR A 512 3.10 -18.20 24.25
CA THR A 512 3.77 -17.33 25.23
C THR A 512 3.90 -15.88 24.77
N TYR A 513 4.14 -15.65 23.48
CA TYR A 513 4.49 -14.33 22.93
C TYR A 513 3.52 -13.84 21.83
N GLY A 514 2.56 -14.68 21.41
CA GLY A 514 1.59 -14.31 20.40
C GLY A 514 0.67 -13.18 20.87
N ASP A 515 0.35 -12.28 19.96
CA ASP A 515 -0.59 -11.17 20.16
C ASP A 515 -1.48 -11.00 18.92
N GLU A 516 -2.44 -10.09 19.01
CA GLU A 516 -3.33 -9.77 17.90
C GLU A 516 -2.61 -8.90 16.86
N ARG A 517 -3.10 -9.00 15.61
CA ARG A 517 -2.69 -8.14 14.51
C ARG A 517 -3.01 -6.67 14.83
N ARG A 518 -2.07 -5.78 14.55
CA ARG A 518 -2.22 -4.33 14.72
C ARG A 518 -2.63 -3.63 13.45
N THR A 519 -2.00 -4.02 12.31
CA THR A 519 -2.21 -3.40 11.01
C THR A 519 -3.43 -3.99 10.32
N GLU A 520 -4.37 -3.14 9.92
CA GLU A 520 -5.53 -3.50 9.13
C GLU A 520 -5.15 -3.65 7.65
N ILE A 521 -5.74 -4.63 6.95
CA ILE A 521 -5.53 -4.83 5.52
C ILE A 521 -6.83 -4.59 4.79
N ASN A 522 -6.86 -3.54 3.96
CA ASN A 522 -7.99 -3.24 3.11
C ASN A 522 -7.81 -3.91 1.75
N GLN A 523 -8.82 -4.66 1.29
CA GLN A 523 -8.76 -5.40 0.04
C GLN A 523 -8.98 -4.52 -1.18
N ASP A 524 -9.69 -3.41 -1.04
CA ASP A 524 -10.01 -2.50 -2.13
C ASP A 524 -8.79 -1.63 -2.50
N HIS A 525 -8.35 -1.79 -3.74
CA HIS A 525 -7.28 -1.00 -4.33
C HIS A 525 -7.90 0.13 -5.16
N SER A 526 -8.51 1.13 -4.54
CA SER A 526 -8.78 2.39 -5.19
C SER A 526 -7.54 3.29 -5.04
N ASP A 527 -6.72 3.40 -6.09
CA ASP A 527 -5.80 4.51 -6.19
C ASP A 527 -6.64 5.81 -6.17
N LEU A 528 -6.25 6.77 -5.34
CA LEU A 528 -6.87 8.10 -5.29
C LEU A 528 -6.84 8.71 -6.69
N GLN A 529 -8.01 8.84 -7.32
CA GLN A 529 -8.17 9.52 -8.59
C GLN A 529 -8.18 11.04 -8.36
N ASP A 530 -7.92 11.81 -9.40
CA ASP A 530 -7.98 13.27 -9.28
C ASP A 530 -9.39 13.76 -8.89
N GLU A 531 -10.42 12.98 -9.21
CA GLU A 531 -11.81 13.23 -8.79
C GLU A 531 -12.00 13.20 -7.28
N ASP A 532 -11.36 12.25 -6.58
CA ASP A 532 -11.46 12.11 -5.12
C ASP A 532 -10.89 13.31 -4.32
N LEU A 533 -10.20 14.21 -5.03
CA LEU A 533 -9.56 15.40 -4.46
C LEU A 533 -10.38 16.69 -4.65
N ILE A 534 -11.49 16.61 -5.38
CA ILE A 534 -12.28 17.74 -5.79
C ILE A 534 -13.68 17.56 -5.21
N PRO A 535 -14.22 18.57 -4.48
CA PRO A 535 -15.56 18.48 -3.96
C PRO A 535 -16.59 18.42 -5.10
N GLU A 536 -17.61 17.59 -4.94
CA GLU A 536 -18.78 17.63 -5.78
C GLU A 536 -19.52 18.94 -5.56
N ALA A 537 -19.65 19.71 -6.61
CA ALA A 537 -20.36 20.97 -6.58
C ALA A 537 -20.99 21.25 -7.94
N GLU A 538 -22.15 21.89 -7.95
CA GLU A 538 -22.75 22.38 -9.18
C GLU A 538 -22.08 23.67 -9.63
N VAL A 539 -21.68 23.70 -10.89
CA VAL A 539 -21.00 24.83 -11.52
C VAL A 539 -21.67 25.17 -12.85
N VAL A 540 -21.65 26.46 -13.14
CA VAL A 540 -22.06 26.96 -14.46
C VAL A 540 -20.86 26.98 -15.38
N VAL A 541 -20.86 26.15 -16.41
CA VAL A 541 -19.83 26.12 -17.44
C VAL A 541 -20.24 27.02 -18.59
N THR A 542 -19.35 27.90 -19.02
CA THR A 542 -19.57 28.78 -20.17
C THR A 542 -18.50 28.57 -21.22
N LEU A 543 -18.93 28.39 -22.47
CA LEU A 543 -18.09 28.37 -23.65
C LEU A 543 -18.40 29.57 -24.50
N SER A 544 -17.39 30.34 -24.91
CA SER A 544 -17.57 31.46 -25.81
C SER A 544 -17.36 31.05 -27.29
N HIS A 545 -17.89 31.83 -28.21
CA HIS A 545 -17.69 31.66 -29.66
C HIS A 545 -16.21 31.73 -30.05
N GLY A 546 -15.43 32.55 -29.37
CA GLY A 546 -13.98 32.63 -29.50
C GLY A 546 -13.22 31.44 -28.92
N GLY A 547 -13.92 30.41 -28.39
CA GLY A 547 -13.35 29.17 -27.88
C GLY A 547 -12.77 29.28 -26.47
N TYR A 548 -13.23 30.21 -25.62
CA TYR A 548 -12.83 30.32 -24.23
C TYR A 548 -13.79 29.57 -23.31
N ALA A 549 -13.27 28.77 -22.42
CA ALA A 549 -14.01 28.01 -21.43
C ALA A 549 -13.73 28.50 -20.01
N LYS A 550 -14.74 28.54 -19.15
CA LYS A 550 -14.64 28.77 -17.71
C LYS A 550 -15.77 28.11 -16.96
N ALA A 551 -15.53 27.80 -15.70
CA ALA A 551 -16.51 27.33 -14.74
C ALA A 551 -16.67 28.34 -13.59
N GLN A 552 -17.87 28.45 -13.03
CA GLN A 552 -18.19 29.32 -11.90
C GLN A 552 -19.17 28.62 -10.97
N SER A 553 -19.02 28.81 -9.65
CA SER A 553 -20.01 28.27 -8.70
C SER A 553 -21.40 28.81 -9.01
N ILE A 554 -22.42 27.97 -8.86
CA ILE A 554 -23.83 28.36 -9.06
C ILE A 554 -24.25 29.48 -8.11
N ASP A 555 -23.66 29.55 -6.90
CA ASP A 555 -23.92 30.58 -5.89
C ASP A 555 -23.65 32.03 -6.38
N VAL A 556 -22.76 32.17 -7.37
CA VAL A 556 -22.43 33.46 -8.00
C VAL A 556 -23.59 34.00 -8.82
N TYR A 557 -24.52 33.11 -9.21
CA TYR A 557 -25.71 33.40 -10.03
C TYR A 557 -27.00 33.56 -9.21
N GLN A 558 -26.94 33.94 -7.92
CA GLN A 558 -28.12 34.13 -7.07
C GLN A 558 -29.25 34.88 -7.79
N ALA A 559 -30.45 34.30 -7.70
CA ALA A 559 -31.67 34.85 -8.29
C ALA A 559 -31.93 36.31 -7.80
N GLN A 560 -32.16 37.24 -8.73
CA GLN A 560 -32.61 38.59 -8.40
C GLN A 560 -34.15 38.67 -8.51
N ARG A 561 -34.77 39.31 -7.52
CA ARG A 561 -36.23 39.56 -7.52
C ARG A 561 -36.64 40.29 -8.79
N ARG A 562 -37.88 40.00 -9.27
CA ARG A 562 -38.49 40.62 -10.44
C ARG A 562 -38.25 42.13 -10.49
N GLY A 563 -37.70 42.65 -11.61
CA GLY A 563 -37.42 44.11 -11.82
C GLY A 563 -35.97 44.53 -11.66
N GLY A 564 -35.02 43.61 -11.33
CA GLY A 564 -33.61 43.91 -11.32
C GLY A 564 -32.98 43.95 -12.71
N ARG A 565 -32.01 44.86 -12.95
CA ARG A 565 -31.20 44.84 -14.19
C ARG A 565 -30.33 43.57 -14.16
N GLY A 566 -30.49 42.69 -15.15
CA GLY A 566 -29.70 41.51 -15.33
C GLY A 566 -28.19 41.81 -15.23
N ARG A 567 -27.41 40.88 -14.65
CA ARG A 567 -25.96 41.05 -14.55
C ARG A 567 -25.30 40.24 -15.69
N SER A 568 -24.37 40.86 -16.42
CA SER A 568 -23.58 40.22 -17.46
C SER A 568 -22.78 39.03 -16.96
N ALA A 569 -22.89 37.88 -17.59
CA ALA A 569 -22.15 36.64 -17.24
C ALA A 569 -20.65 36.74 -17.56
N ALA A 570 -20.20 37.59 -18.44
CA ALA A 570 -18.81 37.84 -18.78
C ALA A 570 -18.60 39.27 -19.34
N LYS A 571 -17.43 39.93 -19.07
CA LYS A 571 -16.93 40.99 -19.92
C LYS A 571 -16.21 40.35 -21.11
N VAL A 572 -16.83 40.40 -22.27
CA VAL A 572 -16.27 39.88 -23.52
C VAL A 572 -15.76 41.08 -24.32
N LYS A 573 -14.68 40.95 -25.09
CA LYS A 573 -14.28 41.94 -26.08
C LYS A 573 -15.38 42.07 -27.14
N ASP A 574 -15.46 43.22 -27.78
CA ASP A 574 -16.51 43.62 -28.70
C ASP A 574 -16.86 42.63 -29.88
N GLU A 575 -16.19 41.43 -29.93
CA GLU A 575 -16.36 40.43 -31.00
C GLU A 575 -16.56 38.98 -30.49
N ASP A 576 -16.68 38.73 -29.17
CA ASP A 576 -16.86 37.38 -28.62
C ASP A 576 -18.13 37.31 -27.76
N PHE A 577 -18.83 36.18 -27.76
CA PHE A 577 -20.08 35.94 -27.02
C PHE A 577 -20.15 34.52 -26.48
N ILE A 578 -21.03 34.29 -25.51
CA ILE A 578 -21.21 32.94 -24.92
C ILE A 578 -22.07 32.12 -25.89
N ASP A 579 -21.50 31.08 -26.45
CA ASP A 579 -22.13 30.14 -27.35
C ASP A 579 -22.88 29.01 -26.63
N ASN A 580 -22.26 28.48 -25.54
CA ASN A 580 -22.86 27.43 -24.74
C ASN A 580 -22.75 27.82 -23.24
N LEU A 581 -23.85 27.65 -22.52
CA LEU A 581 -23.95 27.79 -21.08
C LEU A 581 -24.78 26.63 -20.54
N PHE A 582 -24.28 25.90 -19.58
CA PHE A 582 -24.99 24.80 -18.94
C PHE A 582 -24.53 24.61 -17.50
N VAL A 583 -25.39 24.02 -16.67
CA VAL A 583 -25.07 23.60 -15.30
C VAL A 583 -24.60 22.15 -15.36
N ALA A 584 -23.52 21.86 -14.63
CA ALA A 584 -22.97 20.51 -14.52
C ALA A 584 -22.31 20.32 -13.16
N ASN A 585 -22.24 19.07 -12.70
CA ASN A 585 -21.47 18.71 -11.51
C ASN A 585 -19.96 18.75 -11.82
N THR A 586 -19.13 19.10 -10.88
CA THR A 586 -17.66 19.11 -11.05
C THR A 586 -17.11 17.76 -11.53
N HIS A 587 -17.74 16.65 -11.15
CA HIS A 587 -17.34 15.30 -11.54
C HIS A 587 -17.92 14.84 -12.89
N ASP A 588 -18.85 15.58 -13.48
CA ASP A 588 -19.41 15.23 -14.78
C ASP A 588 -18.35 15.26 -15.89
N THR A 589 -18.62 14.49 -16.94
CA THR A 589 -17.80 14.46 -18.14
C THR A 589 -18.48 15.25 -19.23
N ILE A 590 -17.78 16.20 -19.84
CA ILE A 590 -18.26 16.96 -21.01
C ILE A 590 -17.76 16.23 -22.25
N LEU A 591 -18.69 15.75 -23.10
CA LEU A 591 -18.36 15.28 -24.44
C LEU A 591 -18.29 16.48 -25.36
N CYS A 592 -17.11 16.80 -25.88
CA CYS A 592 -16.87 17.92 -26.79
C CYS A 592 -16.79 17.40 -28.22
N PHE A 593 -17.78 17.73 -29.03
CA PHE A 593 -17.88 17.33 -30.46
C PHE A 593 -17.32 18.42 -31.35
N SER A 594 -16.38 18.05 -32.21
CA SER A 594 -15.72 19.01 -33.11
C SER A 594 -16.39 19.09 -34.50
N SER A 595 -16.14 20.19 -35.18
CA SER A 595 -16.55 20.42 -36.55
C SER A 595 -16.06 19.33 -37.54
N LEU A 596 -14.97 18.66 -37.22
CA LEU A 596 -14.36 17.58 -38.01
C LEU A 596 -14.90 16.18 -37.66
N GLY A 597 -16.00 16.11 -36.89
CA GLY A 597 -16.63 14.83 -36.53
C GLY A 597 -15.88 14.01 -35.50
N LYS A 598 -14.93 14.60 -34.79
CA LYS A 598 -14.25 13.99 -33.64
C LYS A 598 -14.94 14.35 -32.33
N MET A 599 -14.73 13.54 -31.31
CA MET A 599 -15.20 13.77 -29.96
C MET A 599 -14.05 13.65 -28.97
N TYR A 600 -14.02 14.57 -28.02
CA TYR A 600 -13.06 14.66 -26.95
C TYR A 600 -13.78 14.64 -25.61
N TRP A 601 -13.10 14.14 -24.56
CA TRP A 601 -13.59 14.14 -23.19
C TRP A 601 -12.92 15.27 -22.42
N LEU A 602 -13.69 16.01 -21.68
CA LEU A 602 -13.21 17.02 -20.74
C LEU A 602 -13.97 16.85 -19.44
N LYS A 603 -13.25 16.65 -18.32
CA LYS A 603 -13.87 16.67 -17.00
C LYS A 603 -14.22 18.10 -16.61
N VAL A 604 -15.39 18.30 -15.99
CA VAL A 604 -15.84 19.64 -15.58
C VAL A 604 -14.84 20.31 -14.66
N TYR A 605 -14.21 19.56 -13.72
CA TYR A 605 -13.19 20.11 -12.82
C TYR A 605 -11.89 20.56 -13.52
N GLN A 606 -11.66 20.14 -14.76
CA GLN A 606 -10.51 20.58 -15.58
C GLN A 606 -10.78 21.94 -16.23
N VAL A 607 -12.02 22.37 -16.29
CA VAL A 607 -12.39 23.70 -16.79
C VAL A 607 -11.98 24.74 -15.74
N PRO A 608 -11.20 25.76 -16.11
CA PRO A 608 -10.65 26.68 -15.12
C PRO A 608 -11.77 27.47 -14.42
N GLN A 609 -11.72 27.45 -13.10
CA GLN A 609 -12.57 28.34 -12.31
C GLN A 609 -12.11 29.79 -12.49
N ALA A 610 -13.04 30.68 -12.77
CA ALA A 610 -12.74 32.07 -13.07
C ALA A 610 -13.84 33.01 -12.56
N SER A 611 -13.45 34.23 -12.18
CA SER A 611 -14.41 35.25 -11.77
C SER A 611 -15.29 35.72 -12.94
N ARG A 612 -16.43 36.34 -12.63
CA ARG A 612 -17.41 36.81 -13.59
C ARG A 612 -16.83 37.67 -14.72
N GLY A 613 -15.85 38.53 -14.40
CA GLY A 613 -15.19 39.43 -15.35
C GLY A 613 -14.03 38.83 -16.14
N SER A 614 -13.68 37.54 -15.87
CA SER A 614 -12.58 36.86 -16.54
C SER A 614 -13.06 36.19 -17.84
N ARG A 615 -12.20 36.13 -18.84
CA ARG A 615 -12.44 35.40 -20.11
C ARG A 615 -12.42 33.89 -19.99
N GLY A 616 -11.78 33.32 -18.98
CA GLY A 616 -11.43 31.91 -18.91
C GLY A 616 -10.16 31.56 -19.70
N LYS A 617 -9.99 30.28 -20.07
CA LYS A 617 -8.86 29.81 -20.88
C LYS A 617 -9.34 29.29 -22.24
N PRO A 618 -8.52 29.42 -23.30
CA PRO A 618 -8.85 28.86 -24.60
C PRO A 618 -9.02 27.34 -24.52
N ILE A 619 -10.08 26.81 -25.11
CA ILE A 619 -10.38 25.36 -25.09
C ILE A 619 -9.30 24.54 -25.82
N VAL A 620 -8.58 25.15 -26.76
CA VAL A 620 -7.41 24.53 -27.43
C VAL A 620 -6.27 24.21 -26.46
N ASN A 621 -6.23 24.85 -25.29
CA ASN A 621 -5.28 24.53 -24.22
C ASN A 621 -5.75 23.38 -23.31
N LEU A 622 -7.02 23.02 -23.41
CA LEU A 622 -7.64 21.94 -22.63
C LEU A 622 -7.80 20.66 -23.48
N LEU A 623 -7.97 20.80 -24.80
CA LEU A 623 -8.19 19.71 -25.74
C LEU A 623 -7.16 19.77 -26.90
N PRO A 624 -6.66 18.65 -27.39
CA PRO A 624 -5.66 18.58 -28.46
C PRO A 624 -6.34 18.75 -29.85
N LEU A 625 -6.89 19.94 -30.10
CA LEU A 625 -7.57 20.24 -31.36
C LEU A 625 -6.58 20.44 -32.50
N SER A 626 -6.96 20.04 -33.70
CA SER A 626 -6.21 20.29 -34.93
C SER A 626 -6.37 21.76 -35.40
N GLU A 627 -5.49 22.24 -36.26
CA GLU A 627 -5.58 23.59 -36.79
C GLU A 627 -6.90 23.80 -37.54
N GLY A 628 -7.65 24.83 -37.17
CA GLY A 628 -8.99 25.12 -37.75
C GLY A 628 -10.15 24.28 -37.19
N GLU A 629 -9.86 23.30 -36.32
CA GLU A 629 -10.90 22.52 -35.65
C GLU A 629 -11.58 23.33 -34.55
N ARG A 630 -12.92 23.30 -34.51
CA ARG A 630 -13.75 24.01 -33.50
C ARG A 630 -14.66 23.02 -32.80
N ILE A 631 -15.00 23.31 -31.55
CA ILE A 631 -16.04 22.58 -30.82
C ILE A 631 -17.40 23.18 -31.22
N ASN A 632 -18.25 22.38 -31.80
CA ASN A 632 -19.57 22.78 -32.26
C ASN A 632 -20.68 22.41 -31.27
N ALA A 633 -20.51 21.35 -30.53
CA ALA A 633 -21.49 20.95 -29.53
C ALA A 633 -20.81 20.33 -28.30
N VAL A 634 -21.41 20.50 -27.14
CA VAL A 634 -20.97 19.96 -25.85
C VAL A 634 -22.14 19.30 -25.14
N LEU A 635 -21.90 18.12 -24.59
CA LEU A 635 -22.89 17.37 -23.84
C LEU A 635 -22.33 17.00 -22.47
N PRO A 636 -22.83 17.58 -21.38
CA PRO A 636 -22.50 17.11 -20.05
C PRO A 636 -23.17 15.77 -19.80
N ILE A 637 -22.40 14.79 -19.29
CA ILE A 637 -22.89 13.47 -18.92
C ILE A 637 -22.34 13.04 -17.58
N ARG A 638 -23.20 12.44 -16.77
CA ARG A 638 -22.84 11.88 -15.47
C ARG A 638 -22.42 10.43 -15.60
N GLU A 639 -23.17 9.65 -16.39
CA GLU A 639 -22.92 8.22 -16.58
C GLU A 639 -23.10 7.83 -18.06
N PHE A 640 -22.35 6.80 -18.49
CA PHE A 640 -22.44 6.22 -19.84
C PHE A 640 -23.44 5.06 -19.83
N ASP A 641 -24.71 5.35 -19.76
CA ASP A 641 -25.75 4.34 -19.74
C ASP A 641 -25.92 3.63 -21.11
N GLU A 642 -26.48 2.41 -21.08
CA GLU A 642 -26.67 1.59 -22.29
C GLU A 642 -27.95 1.92 -23.07
N ASN A 643 -28.86 2.67 -22.46
CA ASN A 643 -30.17 2.98 -23.07
C ASN A 643 -30.22 4.33 -23.74
N SER A 644 -29.18 5.15 -23.56
CA SER A 644 -29.05 6.47 -24.15
C SER A 644 -28.25 6.44 -25.46
N PHE A 645 -28.58 7.37 -26.34
CA PHE A 645 -27.94 7.51 -27.66
C PHE A 645 -27.48 8.94 -27.86
N VAL A 646 -26.37 9.10 -28.58
CA VAL A 646 -25.94 10.37 -29.14
C VAL A 646 -26.47 10.48 -30.56
N PHE A 647 -27.38 11.41 -30.75
CA PHE A 647 -27.92 11.74 -32.05
C PHE A 647 -27.15 12.92 -32.66
N MET A 648 -26.68 12.78 -33.88
CA MET A 648 -25.80 13.75 -34.56
C MET A 648 -26.38 14.16 -35.90
N VAL A 649 -26.16 15.42 -36.29
CA VAL A 649 -26.56 15.95 -37.60
C VAL A 649 -25.41 16.68 -38.25
N THR A 650 -25.25 16.51 -39.58
CA THR A 650 -24.23 17.21 -40.36
C THR A 650 -24.88 18.31 -41.24
N SER A 651 -24.08 19.29 -41.69
CA SER A 651 -24.52 20.39 -42.54
C SER A 651 -25.15 19.87 -43.86
N GLY A 652 -24.66 18.75 -44.37
CA GLY A 652 -25.23 18.09 -45.56
C GLY A 652 -26.55 17.35 -45.34
N GLY A 653 -27.11 17.40 -44.11
CA GLY A 653 -28.38 16.77 -43.76
C GLY A 653 -28.30 15.27 -43.51
N THR A 654 -27.12 14.77 -43.21
CA THR A 654 -26.91 13.38 -42.74
C THR A 654 -27.13 13.31 -41.23
N VAL A 655 -27.83 12.27 -40.79
CA VAL A 655 -28.07 12.01 -39.36
C VAL A 655 -27.51 10.67 -38.94
N LYS A 656 -27.15 10.57 -37.70
CA LYS A 656 -26.56 9.35 -37.11
C LYS A 656 -26.98 9.22 -35.66
N LYS A 657 -27.31 7.98 -35.25
CA LYS A 657 -27.58 7.60 -33.86
C LYS A 657 -26.56 6.58 -33.41
N THR A 658 -25.85 6.87 -32.32
CA THR A 658 -24.78 6.01 -31.76
C THR A 658 -25.03 5.79 -30.29
N PRO A 659 -24.98 4.53 -29.76
CA PRO A 659 -25.13 4.26 -28.33
C PRO A 659 -24.10 5.01 -27.50
N LEU A 660 -24.53 5.62 -26.37
CA LEU A 660 -23.71 6.46 -25.52
C LEU A 660 -22.54 5.67 -24.88
N ASN A 661 -22.75 4.40 -24.54
CA ASN A 661 -21.72 3.53 -23.98
C ASN A 661 -20.51 3.32 -24.92
N LEU A 662 -20.63 3.50 -26.22
CA LEU A 662 -19.52 3.45 -27.18
C LEU A 662 -18.52 4.61 -27.00
N PHE A 663 -18.89 5.63 -26.25
CA PHE A 663 -18.06 6.79 -25.92
C PHE A 663 -17.41 6.71 -24.52
N SER A 664 -17.56 5.59 -23.79
CA SER A 664 -17.08 5.43 -22.42
C SER A 664 -15.56 5.26 -22.27
N ARG A 665 -14.83 5.06 -23.37
CA ARG A 665 -13.37 4.81 -23.33
C ARG A 665 -12.58 6.01 -23.82
N PRO A 666 -12.13 6.91 -22.93
CA PRO A 666 -11.40 8.11 -23.29
C PRO A 666 -10.05 7.82 -23.95
N ARG A 667 -9.70 8.65 -24.93
CA ARG A 667 -8.38 8.68 -25.58
C ARG A 667 -7.92 10.13 -25.69
N ALA A 668 -6.66 10.38 -25.35
CA ALA A 668 -6.09 11.74 -25.36
C ALA A 668 -6.19 12.41 -26.75
N SER A 669 -6.09 11.65 -27.84
CA SER A 669 -6.21 12.17 -29.23
C SER A 669 -7.64 12.37 -29.72
N GLY A 670 -8.65 12.16 -28.87
CA GLY A 670 -10.05 12.08 -29.27
C GLY A 670 -10.38 10.81 -30.05
N ILE A 671 -11.64 10.67 -30.42
CA ILE A 671 -12.14 9.55 -31.25
C ILE A 671 -13.04 10.08 -32.35
N ILE A 672 -13.14 9.35 -33.45
CA ILE A 672 -14.13 9.65 -34.51
C ILE A 672 -15.53 9.35 -33.97
N ALA A 673 -16.40 10.33 -33.98
CA ALA A 673 -17.83 10.23 -33.65
C ALA A 673 -18.69 10.02 -34.88
N VAL A 674 -18.34 10.67 -35.96
CA VAL A 674 -19.03 10.52 -37.29
C VAL A 674 -17.97 10.62 -38.39
N ASP A 675 -18.09 9.77 -39.41
CA ASP A 675 -17.25 9.84 -40.62
C ASP A 675 -17.88 10.87 -41.60
N LEU A 676 -17.25 12.05 -41.65
CA LEU A 676 -17.68 13.14 -42.49
C LEU A 676 -17.19 12.93 -43.94
N ARG A 677 -18.05 13.11 -44.91
CA ARG A 677 -17.75 12.96 -46.35
C ARG A 677 -17.71 14.31 -47.03
N ASN A 678 -16.76 14.50 -47.91
CA ASN A 678 -16.55 15.76 -48.65
C ASN A 678 -16.35 16.93 -47.66
N ASP A 679 -16.83 18.12 -47.97
CA ASP A 679 -16.75 19.33 -47.16
C ASP A 679 -17.88 19.42 -46.10
N ASP A 680 -18.46 18.28 -45.69
CA ASP A 680 -19.51 18.23 -44.67
C ASP A 680 -18.90 18.48 -43.27
N ARG A 681 -19.70 19.06 -42.39
CA ARG A 681 -19.31 19.36 -41.01
C ARG A 681 -20.40 18.93 -40.03
N LEU A 682 -20.01 18.59 -38.85
CA LEU A 682 -20.95 18.33 -37.76
C LEU A 682 -21.59 19.66 -37.35
N VAL A 683 -22.91 19.71 -37.28
CA VAL A 683 -23.64 20.93 -36.89
C VAL A 683 -24.01 20.86 -35.43
N ASP A 684 -24.66 19.79 -34.99
CA ASP A 684 -25.20 19.70 -33.66
C ASP A 684 -25.33 18.24 -33.21
N VAL A 685 -25.40 18.03 -31.88
CA VAL A 685 -25.59 16.72 -31.23
C VAL A 685 -26.58 16.85 -30.08
N ALA A 686 -27.32 15.77 -29.82
CA ALA A 686 -28.23 15.68 -28.69
C ALA A 686 -28.19 14.28 -28.07
N ILE A 687 -28.50 14.16 -26.78
CA ILE A 687 -28.75 12.87 -26.13
C ILE A 687 -30.22 12.52 -26.27
N THR A 688 -30.49 11.27 -26.64
CA THR A 688 -31.85 10.74 -26.81
C THR A 688 -31.99 9.36 -26.14
N ASP A 689 -33.23 8.97 -25.86
CA ASP A 689 -33.59 7.65 -25.33
C ASP A 689 -33.92 6.60 -26.41
N GLY A 690 -33.70 6.95 -27.67
CA GLY A 690 -33.98 6.06 -28.81
C GLY A 690 -35.41 6.08 -29.30
N LYS A 691 -36.33 6.84 -28.66
CA LYS A 691 -37.77 6.90 -28.93
C LYS A 691 -38.32 8.32 -29.16
N ARG A 692 -37.43 9.29 -29.33
CA ARG A 692 -37.79 10.71 -29.51
C ARG A 692 -38.09 11.03 -30.96
N GLU A 693 -38.84 12.09 -31.16
CA GLU A 693 -38.97 12.70 -32.46
C GLU A 693 -37.92 13.78 -32.67
N ILE A 694 -37.40 13.85 -33.85
CA ILE A 694 -36.31 14.75 -34.23
C ILE A 694 -36.82 15.77 -35.24
N LEU A 695 -36.53 17.05 -34.99
CA LEU A 695 -36.80 18.14 -35.93
C LEU A 695 -35.47 18.69 -36.46
N LEU A 696 -35.27 18.66 -37.77
CA LEU A 696 -34.16 19.31 -38.47
C LEU A 696 -34.65 20.54 -39.18
N VAL A 697 -33.92 21.66 -39.02
CA VAL A 697 -34.24 22.92 -39.71
C VAL A 697 -33.10 23.29 -40.63
N ALA A 698 -33.45 23.73 -41.84
CA ALA A 698 -32.48 24.05 -42.87
C ALA A 698 -32.51 25.57 -43.22
N SER A 699 -31.37 26.09 -43.69
CA SER A 699 -31.15 27.53 -43.98
C SER A 699 -32.11 28.12 -44.99
N HIS A 700 -32.79 27.31 -45.83
CA HIS A 700 -33.83 27.77 -46.78
C HIS A 700 -35.26 27.82 -46.18
N GLY A 701 -35.32 27.75 -44.79
CA GLY A 701 -36.61 27.91 -44.09
C GLY A 701 -37.51 26.70 -44.07
N LYS A 702 -37.02 25.51 -44.45
CA LYS A 702 -37.76 24.24 -44.33
C LYS A 702 -37.31 23.45 -43.13
N ALA A 703 -38.23 22.68 -42.55
CA ALA A 703 -37.96 21.75 -41.47
C ALA A 703 -38.58 20.37 -41.74
N ILE A 704 -37.96 19.32 -41.23
CA ILE A 704 -38.51 17.96 -41.28
C ILE A 704 -38.55 17.40 -39.86
N ARG A 705 -39.71 16.86 -39.46
CA ARG A 705 -39.93 16.15 -38.20
C ARG A 705 -40.10 14.68 -38.53
N PHE A 706 -39.35 13.82 -37.86
CA PHE A 706 -39.41 12.37 -38.03
C PHE A 706 -39.08 11.65 -36.72
N ASP A 707 -39.54 10.40 -36.63
CA ASP A 707 -39.23 9.53 -35.49
C ASP A 707 -37.79 9.02 -35.59
N GLU A 708 -37.03 9.11 -34.49
CA GLU A 708 -35.65 8.63 -34.42
C GLU A 708 -35.55 7.10 -34.54
N GLU A 709 -36.63 6.32 -34.32
CA GLU A 709 -36.64 4.88 -34.57
C GLU A 709 -36.34 4.56 -36.04
N GLY A 710 -36.70 5.48 -36.97
CA GLY A 710 -36.32 5.39 -38.38
C GLY A 710 -34.81 5.48 -38.63
N VAL A 711 -33.97 5.81 -37.62
CA VAL A 711 -32.52 5.84 -37.70
C VAL A 711 -31.94 4.72 -36.85
N ARG A 712 -31.46 3.66 -37.50
CA ARG A 712 -30.86 2.52 -36.79
C ARG A 712 -29.61 2.96 -35.98
N PRO A 713 -29.36 2.39 -34.79
CA PRO A 713 -28.11 2.59 -34.08
C PRO A 713 -26.92 2.16 -34.95
N MET A 714 -25.86 2.97 -34.95
CA MET A 714 -24.66 2.76 -35.76
C MET A 714 -23.38 2.92 -34.91
N GLY A 715 -22.34 2.19 -35.29
CA GLY A 715 -21.03 2.34 -34.67
C GLY A 715 -20.38 3.69 -35.00
N ARG A 716 -19.39 4.12 -34.21
CA ARG A 716 -18.74 5.45 -34.30
C ARG A 716 -18.18 5.79 -35.69
N GLY A 717 -17.56 4.86 -36.40
CA GLY A 717 -16.97 5.07 -37.74
C GLY A 717 -17.97 5.08 -38.90
N ALA A 718 -19.28 5.07 -38.65
CA ALA A 718 -20.29 5.14 -39.72
C ALA A 718 -20.52 6.60 -40.12
N ALA A 719 -20.81 6.84 -41.40
CA ALA A 719 -21.13 8.17 -41.94
C ALA A 719 -22.59 8.64 -41.67
N GLY A 720 -23.48 7.71 -41.30
CA GLY A 720 -24.89 8.04 -41.08
C GLY A 720 -25.80 7.78 -42.28
N VAL A 721 -27.02 8.28 -42.17
CA VAL A 721 -28.10 8.15 -43.18
C VAL A 721 -28.70 9.52 -43.45
N ARG A 722 -29.33 9.68 -44.62
CA ARG A 722 -29.98 10.95 -44.99
C ARG A 722 -31.15 11.26 -44.04
N GLY A 723 -31.09 12.41 -43.37
CA GLY A 723 -32.13 12.97 -42.53
C GLY A 723 -33.12 13.87 -43.33
N ILE A 724 -32.56 14.80 -44.11
CA ILE A 724 -33.31 15.75 -44.96
C ILE A 724 -32.66 15.84 -46.33
N LYS A 725 -33.46 16.14 -47.35
CA LYS A 725 -32.99 16.43 -48.71
C LYS A 725 -32.89 17.94 -48.89
N LEU A 726 -31.67 18.43 -49.09
CA LEU A 726 -31.36 19.84 -49.22
C LEU A 726 -31.23 20.25 -50.69
N PRO A 727 -31.63 21.47 -51.06
CA PRO A 727 -31.27 22.09 -52.34
C PRO A 727 -29.77 22.49 -52.34
N ALA A 728 -29.20 22.64 -53.51
CA ALA A 728 -27.79 23.08 -53.64
C ALA A 728 -27.55 24.44 -52.94
N GLY A 729 -26.47 24.57 -52.19
CA GLY A 729 -26.08 25.78 -51.46
C GLY A 729 -26.87 26.06 -50.18
N HIS A 730 -27.63 25.07 -49.72
CA HIS A 730 -28.31 25.13 -48.42
C HIS A 730 -27.80 24.04 -47.47
N GLU A 731 -27.86 24.31 -46.17
CA GLU A 731 -27.38 23.45 -45.13
C GLU A 731 -28.39 23.28 -44.00
N VAL A 732 -28.25 22.22 -43.19
CA VAL A 732 -28.95 22.12 -41.91
C VAL A 732 -28.30 23.09 -40.94
N ILE A 733 -29.09 23.79 -40.16
CA ILE A 733 -28.64 24.83 -39.23
C ILE A 733 -29.02 24.52 -37.78
N ALA A 734 -29.95 23.60 -37.53
CA ALA A 734 -30.38 23.26 -36.17
C ALA A 734 -30.94 21.84 -36.09
N LEU A 735 -30.72 21.23 -34.92
CA LEU A 735 -31.29 19.99 -34.45
C LEU A 735 -32.12 20.29 -33.20
N ALA A 736 -33.38 19.85 -33.16
CA ALA A 736 -34.14 19.84 -31.93
C ALA A 736 -34.69 18.44 -31.65
N VAL A 737 -34.56 17.98 -30.44
CA VAL A 737 -35.25 16.80 -29.90
C VAL A 737 -36.60 17.27 -29.42
N VAL A 738 -37.66 16.75 -30.04
CA VAL A 738 -39.02 17.22 -29.80
C VAL A 738 -39.47 16.87 -28.39
N GLY A 739 -39.82 17.88 -27.61
CA GLY A 739 -40.43 17.84 -26.30
C GLY A 739 -41.64 18.76 -26.21
N ASP A 740 -42.10 19.10 -25.03
CA ASP A 740 -43.13 20.11 -24.79
C ASP A 740 -42.62 21.51 -25.11
N GLY A 741 -43.43 22.36 -25.77
CA GLY A 741 -43.04 23.71 -26.08
C GLY A 741 -43.27 24.08 -27.55
N MET A 742 -42.60 25.17 -28.00
CA MET A 742 -42.73 25.73 -29.36
C MET A 742 -41.38 25.83 -30.06
N ILE A 743 -41.36 25.89 -31.36
CA ILE A 743 -40.13 26.12 -32.13
C ILE A 743 -40.02 27.60 -32.46
N LEU A 744 -38.99 28.24 -31.87
CA LEU A 744 -38.58 29.58 -32.25
C LEU A 744 -37.61 29.49 -33.42
N SER A 745 -37.99 30.12 -34.54
CA SER A 745 -37.14 30.27 -35.73
C SER A 745 -36.70 31.71 -35.91
N ALA A 746 -35.44 31.94 -36.27
CA ALA A 746 -34.91 33.27 -36.54
C ALA A 746 -34.14 33.35 -37.86
N THR A 747 -34.10 34.52 -38.48
CA THR A 747 -33.51 34.76 -39.82
C THR A 747 -32.43 35.87 -39.75
N GLU A 748 -31.55 35.91 -40.79
CA GLU A 748 -30.40 36.83 -40.89
C GLU A 748 -30.73 38.27 -40.64
N ASN A 749 -31.90 38.75 -41.09
CA ASN A 749 -32.28 40.19 -41.00
C ASN A 749 -33.07 40.48 -39.71
N GLY A 750 -32.98 39.60 -38.69
CA GLY A 750 -33.53 39.82 -37.35
C GLY A 750 -35.05 39.56 -37.23
N PHE A 751 -35.64 38.82 -38.14
CA PHE A 751 -37.04 38.41 -38.06
C PHE A 751 -37.12 36.99 -37.47
N GLY A 752 -38.23 36.66 -36.81
CA GLY A 752 -38.49 35.32 -36.33
C GLY A 752 -39.89 35.17 -35.76
N LYS A 753 -40.19 34.00 -35.26
CA LYS A 753 -41.50 33.63 -34.72
C LYS A 753 -41.44 32.36 -33.90
N ARG A 754 -42.43 32.17 -33.04
CA ARG A 754 -42.72 30.87 -32.39
C ARG A 754 -43.77 30.13 -33.21
N THR A 755 -43.60 28.84 -33.39
CA THR A 755 -44.57 27.97 -34.08
C THR A 755 -44.80 26.72 -33.24
N ALA A 756 -46.06 26.34 -33.05
CA ALA A 756 -46.42 25.16 -32.30
C ALA A 756 -45.82 23.89 -32.94
N ILE A 757 -45.38 22.96 -32.12
CA ILE A 757 -44.70 21.73 -32.60
C ILE A 757 -45.63 20.85 -33.40
N GLU A 758 -46.95 20.90 -33.13
CA GLU A 758 -48.01 20.13 -33.81
C GLU A 758 -48.20 20.61 -35.26
N ASP A 759 -47.82 21.84 -35.55
CA ASP A 759 -47.85 22.34 -36.91
C ASP A 759 -46.83 21.66 -37.83
N PHE A 760 -45.86 20.95 -37.30
CA PHE A 760 -44.87 20.19 -38.04
C PHE A 760 -45.30 18.72 -38.11
N PRO A 761 -45.84 18.24 -39.27
CA PRO A 761 -46.27 16.86 -39.42
C PRO A 761 -45.07 15.89 -39.34
N VAL A 762 -45.24 14.77 -38.64
CA VAL A 762 -44.28 13.68 -38.63
C VAL A 762 -44.20 13.07 -40.03
N GLN A 763 -43.00 12.97 -40.58
CA GLN A 763 -42.72 12.47 -41.93
C GLN A 763 -41.65 11.37 -41.88
N GLY A 764 -41.52 10.61 -42.97
CA GLY A 764 -40.36 9.75 -43.14
C GLY A 764 -39.08 10.57 -43.35
N ARG A 765 -37.97 10.16 -42.72
CA ARG A 765 -36.67 10.82 -42.90
C ARG A 765 -36.21 10.87 -44.36
N GLY A 766 -35.38 11.84 -44.73
CA GLY A 766 -34.81 11.98 -46.07
C GLY A 766 -35.71 12.70 -47.06
N GLY A 767 -36.87 13.19 -46.62
CA GLY A 767 -37.79 14.04 -47.39
C GLY A 767 -37.30 15.50 -47.53
N GLN A 768 -38.06 16.34 -48.22
CA GLN A 768 -37.78 17.77 -48.42
C GLN A 768 -38.24 18.64 -47.22
N GLY A 769 -39.04 18.06 -46.31
CA GLY A 769 -39.66 18.77 -45.20
C GLY A 769 -40.80 19.74 -45.64
N VAL A 770 -41.30 20.49 -44.65
CA VAL A 770 -42.30 21.51 -44.76
C VAL A 770 -41.71 22.89 -44.50
N ILE A 771 -42.37 23.95 -44.97
CA ILE A 771 -41.99 25.32 -44.71
C ILE A 771 -42.14 25.57 -43.17
N ALA A 772 -41.07 25.94 -42.47
CA ALA A 772 -41.04 26.39 -41.09
C ALA A 772 -41.19 27.92 -40.99
N ILE A 773 -40.43 28.63 -41.84
CA ILE A 773 -40.49 30.07 -41.99
C ILE A 773 -40.27 30.39 -43.46
N GLN A 774 -41.03 31.32 -44.02
CA GLN A 774 -40.79 31.77 -45.38
C GLN A 774 -39.52 32.66 -45.41
N THR A 775 -38.55 32.29 -46.25
CA THR A 775 -37.34 33.06 -46.50
C THR A 775 -37.48 33.91 -47.75
N THR A 776 -37.29 35.21 -47.66
CA THR A 776 -37.39 36.21 -48.76
C THR A 776 -36.22 37.20 -48.61
N GLU A 777 -36.01 38.11 -49.56
CA GLU A 777 -35.01 39.16 -49.45
C GLU A 777 -35.20 40.05 -48.21
N ARG A 778 -36.46 40.19 -47.73
CA ARG A 778 -36.78 40.99 -46.56
C ARG A 778 -36.18 40.43 -45.24
N ASN A 779 -36.31 39.14 -45.01
CA ASN A 779 -35.94 38.52 -43.77
C ASN A 779 -34.65 37.67 -43.84
N GLY A 780 -34.16 37.38 -45.04
CA GLY A 780 -32.92 36.61 -45.26
C GLY A 780 -33.08 35.10 -45.00
N ARG A 781 -31.97 34.37 -44.93
CA ARG A 781 -31.92 32.93 -44.63
C ARG A 781 -32.23 32.69 -43.15
N THR A 782 -32.69 31.50 -42.84
CA THR A 782 -32.82 31.05 -41.46
C THR A 782 -31.42 30.80 -40.87
N VAL A 783 -31.16 31.33 -39.69
CA VAL A 783 -29.84 31.24 -38.99
C VAL A 783 -29.90 30.35 -37.80
N GLY A 784 -31.07 30.10 -37.20
CA GLY A 784 -31.22 29.22 -36.08
C GLY A 784 -32.68 28.86 -35.79
N ALA A 785 -32.87 27.76 -35.12
CA ALA A 785 -34.15 27.34 -34.57
C ALA A 785 -33.91 26.54 -33.28
N ILE A 786 -34.66 26.86 -32.22
CA ILE A 786 -34.58 26.21 -30.92
C ILE A 786 -35.99 25.92 -30.41
N GLN A 787 -36.10 24.89 -29.59
CA GLN A 787 -37.31 24.63 -28.84
C GLN A 787 -37.33 25.49 -27.57
N VAL A 788 -38.45 26.13 -27.27
CA VAL A 788 -38.62 27.09 -26.17
C VAL A 788 -39.95 26.89 -25.46
N ALA A 789 -40.00 27.19 -24.17
CA ALA A 789 -41.21 27.30 -23.37
C ALA A 789 -41.54 28.81 -23.15
N ASP A 790 -42.76 29.12 -22.68
CA ASP A 790 -43.21 30.50 -22.50
C ASP A 790 -42.45 31.26 -21.42
N GLU A 791 -41.98 30.55 -20.43
CA GLU A 791 -41.17 31.05 -19.28
C GLU A 791 -39.69 31.26 -19.62
N ASP A 792 -39.22 30.76 -20.75
CA ASP A 792 -37.82 30.90 -21.16
C ASP A 792 -37.49 32.30 -21.62
N GLU A 793 -36.20 32.57 -21.67
CA GLU A 793 -35.66 33.75 -22.33
C GLU A 793 -34.70 33.34 -23.45
N VAL A 794 -34.57 34.16 -24.46
CA VAL A 794 -33.65 33.93 -25.57
C VAL A 794 -32.66 35.06 -25.71
N MET A 795 -31.43 34.70 -26.03
CA MET A 795 -30.37 35.60 -26.42
C MET A 795 -30.26 35.62 -27.93
N LEU A 796 -30.41 36.79 -28.52
CA LEU A 796 -30.21 37.03 -29.95
C LEU A 796 -28.85 37.68 -30.17
N ILE A 797 -28.07 37.20 -31.15
CA ILE A 797 -26.65 37.53 -31.33
C ILE A 797 -26.46 38.04 -32.76
N SER A 798 -26.01 39.31 -32.90
CA SER A 798 -25.67 39.91 -34.19
C SER A 798 -24.21 39.69 -34.57
N SER A 799 -23.86 39.79 -35.86
CA SER A 799 -22.50 39.71 -36.37
C SER A 799 -21.58 40.84 -35.85
N GLY A 800 -22.15 41.96 -35.37
CA GLY A 800 -21.45 43.04 -34.76
C GLY A 800 -21.29 42.89 -33.24
N GLY A 801 -21.58 41.72 -32.66
CA GLY A 801 -21.40 41.46 -31.21
C GLY A 801 -22.54 42.01 -30.34
N THR A 802 -23.63 42.56 -30.92
CA THR A 802 -24.78 43.04 -30.16
C THR A 802 -25.59 41.85 -29.65
N LEU A 803 -25.78 41.81 -28.31
CA LEU A 803 -26.56 40.80 -27.61
C LEU A 803 -27.89 41.40 -27.14
N VAL A 804 -29.00 40.80 -27.52
CA VAL A 804 -30.32 41.22 -27.03
C VAL A 804 -31.01 40.03 -26.37
N ARG A 805 -31.38 40.21 -25.11
CA ARG A 805 -32.13 39.25 -24.29
C ARG A 805 -33.60 39.58 -24.38
N THR A 806 -34.43 38.60 -24.80
CA THR A 806 -35.86 38.79 -24.99
C THR A 806 -36.61 37.65 -24.31
N PRO A 807 -37.63 37.95 -23.44
CA PRO A 807 -38.55 36.92 -22.98
C PRO A 807 -39.23 36.21 -24.13
N VAL A 808 -39.35 34.89 -24.08
CA VAL A 808 -40.01 34.10 -25.13
C VAL A 808 -41.48 34.50 -25.22
N SER A 809 -42.11 34.80 -24.09
CA SER A 809 -43.51 35.28 -24.03
C SER A 809 -43.78 36.49 -24.91
N ASP A 810 -42.78 37.36 -25.14
CA ASP A 810 -42.94 38.56 -26.00
C ASP A 810 -42.90 38.30 -27.48
N ILE A 811 -42.51 37.06 -27.86
CA ILE A 811 -42.42 36.66 -29.29
C ILE A 811 -43.73 36.07 -29.79
N SER A 812 -44.26 36.57 -30.88
CA SER A 812 -45.56 36.17 -31.42
C SER A 812 -45.59 34.71 -31.85
N ILE A 813 -46.67 34.00 -31.50
CA ILE A 813 -46.99 32.66 -31.98
C ILE A 813 -47.68 32.77 -33.34
N ILE A 814 -47.06 32.24 -34.40
CA ILE A 814 -47.54 32.41 -35.77
C ILE A 814 -47.32 31.08 -36.52
N GLY A 815 -48.31 30.71 -37.37
CA GLY A 815 -48.25 29.49 -38.18
C GLY A 815 -47.03 29.43 -39.12
N ARG A 816 -46.68 28.24 -39.54
CA ARG A 816 -45.43 27.90 -40.27
C ARG A 816 -45.18 28.78 -41.51
N ASN A 817 -46.19 28.98 -42.36
CA ASN A 817 -46.05 29.61 -43.70
C ASN A 817 -46.09 31.14 -43.64
N THR A 818 -45.27 31.77 -42.86
CA THR A 818 -45.15 33.23 -42.69
C THR A 818 -43.67 33.65 -42.54
N GLN A 819 -43.40 34.96 -42.70
CA GLN A 819 -42.06 35.53 -42.66
C GLN A 819 -41.59 35.87 -41.22
N GLY A 820 -42.48 35.76 -40.23
CA GLY A 820 -42.21 36.17 -38.85
C GLY A 820 -42.32 37.67 -38.57
N VAL A 821 -42.07 38.06 -37.32
CA VAL A 821 -42.03 39.42 -36.82
C VAL A 821 -40.59 39.84 -36.56
N THR A 822 -40.34 41.15 -36.36
CA THR A 822 -39.00 41.63 -35.97
C THR A 822 -38.70 41.23 -34.53
N LEU A 823 -37.66 40.45 -34.33
CA LEU A 823 -37.11 40.07 -33.02
C LEU A 823 -36.04 41.08 -32.55
N ILE A 824 -35.18 41.47 -33.49
CA ILE A 824 -34.11 42.44 -33.27
C ILE A 824 -33.94 43.31 -34.48
N ARG A 825 -33.69 44.62 -34.28
CA ARG A 825 -33.26 45.50 -35.37
C ARG A 825 -31.76 45.38 -35.52
N VAL A 826 -31.28 44.82 -36.63
CA VAL A 826 -29.88 44.76 -36.98
C VAL A 826 -29.45 46.04 -37.69
N GLU A 827 -28.24 46.54 -37.40
CA GLU A 827 -27.67 47.68 -38.05
C GLU A 827 -27.35 47.41 -39.53
N GLU A 828 -27.23 48.46 -40.35
CA GLU A 828 -26.90 48.31 -41.73
C GLU A 828 -25.56 47.57 -41.94
N GLY A 829 -25.57 46.46 -42.68
CA GLY A 829 -24.40 45.60 -42.89
C GLY A 829 -24.19 44.50 -41.82
N GLN A 830 -24.94 44.53 -40.76
CA GLN A 830 -24.92 43.44 -39.73
C GLN A 830 -26.02 42.40 -40.01
N ARG A 831 -25.85 41.21 -39.49
CA ARG A 831 -26.81 40.08 -39.57
C ARG A 831 -26.97 39.42 -38.22
N LEU A 832 -28.13 38.80 -37.97
CA LEU A 832 -28.27 37.88 -36.86
C LEU A 832 -27.49 36.63 -37.21
N VAL A 833 -26.66 36.13 -36.29
CA VAL A 833 -25.77 35.00 -36.51
C VAL A 833 -26.09 33.81 -35.59
N GLY A 834 -26.82 34.05 -34.51
CA GLY A 834 -27.17 32.99 -33.58
C GLY A 834 -28.29 33.36 -32.62
N LEU A 835 -28.88 32.31 -32.02
CA LEU A 835 -29.82 32.42 -30.92
C LEU A 835 -29.54 31.30 -29.94
N ALA A 836 -29.65 31.59 -28.64
CA ALA A 836 -29.46 30.65 -27.57
C ALA A 836 -30.62 30.76 -26.57
N ARG A 837 -31.09 29.61 -26.05
CA ARG A 837 -32.08 29.55 -24.99
C ARG A 837 -31.40 29.80 -23.66
N ILE A 838 -32.03 30.58 -22.81
CA ILE A 838 -31.66 30.73 -21.39
C ILE A 838 -32.80 30.09 -20.61
N GLU A 839 -32.51 28.95 -19.94
CA GLU A 839 -33.45 28.30 -19.04
C GLU A 839 -33.68 29.17 -17.81
N SER A 840 -34.94 29.37 -17.41
CA SER A 840 -35.24 29.92 -16.08
C SER A 840 -34.96 28.82 -15.07
N ILE A 841 -34.05 29.04 -14.13
CA ILE A 841 -33.85 28.17 -12.97
C ILE A 841 -35.12 28.41 -12.11
N GLU A 842 -36.07 27.46 -12.10
CA GLU A 842 -37.13 27.44 -11.11
C GLU A 842 -36.52 27.26 -9.73
N ASP A 843 -36.73 28.22 -8.83
CA ASP A 843 -36.62 28.04 -7.40
C ASP A 843 -37.63 26.94 -6.99
N GLU A 844 -37.22 25.73 -6.66
CA GLU A 844 -38.01 24.84 -5.80
C GLU A 844 -38.16 25.58 -4.46
N GLY A 845 -39.27 26.32 -4.39
CA GLY A 845 -39.62 27.12 -3.23
C GLY A 845 -39.82 26.25 -2.01
N ASP A 846 -39.18 26.65 -0.96
CA ASP A 846 -39.49 26.31 0.43
C ASP A 846 -41.01 26.21 0.68
N ALA A 847 -41.53 25.01 0.57
CA ALA A 847 -42.76 24.64 1.22
C ALA A 847 -42.38 24.03 2.59
N ASP A 848 -42.11 24.91 3.56
CA ASP A 848 -42.34 24.64 5.00
C ASP A 848 -41.71 25.76 5.87
N ALA A 849 -42.43 26.86 6.00
CA ALA A 849 -42.26 27.77 7.10
C ALA A 849 -43.62 28.37 7.48
N ASP A 850 -44.45 27.58 8.11
CA ASP A 850 -45.47 28.02 9.05
C ASP A 850 -46.03 26.82 9.82
N VAL A 851 -45.41 26.47 10.99
CA VAL A 851 -46.05 26.13 12.25
C VAL A 851 -45.04 26.34 13.39
#